data_04ccae6f31eb2495b2024037a5decea1
#
_entry.id   04ccae6f31eb2495b2024037a5decea1
#
_cell.length_a   1.000
_cell.length_b   1.000
_cell.length_c   1.000
_cell.angle_alpha   90.00
_cell.angle_beta   90.00
_cell.angle_gamma   90.00
#
_symmetry.space_group_name_H-M   'P 1'
#
loop_
_entity.id
_entity.type
_entity.pdbx_description
1 polymer ?
#
loop_
_entity_poly.entity_id
_entity_poly.type
_entity_poly.pdbx_seq_one_letter_code
_entity_poly.pdbx_strand_id
1 'polypeptide(L)'
;MQKHLPLAVMVLCCSTTMFAQNTTSQQPNKPTDENVFTFTEAQLGEDDNMTQNVTILNSATNAYASEVGYLFSPMRFRYRAFNQKYNEIYINGAPVNDVERGQFSFSSVGGLNQVTRNVDFSLPFESNNYGMTGMAGSNNYNFRSGSMAVGHRFSLAAANRNYTLRGMYTYNSGFNAKGWAFSGNLTYRWANRGYVEGTFYNALSYFVGVQKLLGNHSLSFATWGNPTERGTQGAATQESFWLANNYLYNPYWGYQNGKRRNSRVVTDFAPSALLTWDWAINNKSKLTTTLLGKYSIYKSTKLNYNNADNPQPDYYKVLPSNFYDVWGNILRFQTPQALADWKTAYEWLSSSKAHRQIDWDRLYEANRGASAQGADAMYYVQARHNNNLYLTLASTLTKNLTEKSTWNLGFNVAGNKGFHYQTMDDMLGATSFHNVNNYAIGTFAKNSDAVQYDLNHPNALVGKGDKFGYDYNINVLRTNLWTNYAETFGILHYSLAAKVGYDGMNRDGKMRNGLFANNSFGKSKTANFLSGGFKFAGSVDMSNGSVLSLGVGYEAKTPNAYVAFQAPEMNNDFVKDLKNELIFSSELSYQFSTSWLHANLSGYYSRVNNATEWTCFYFDDINSFSYNSLTKLNKVYYGVELGMKFKLTSFLDLKALGTISEAKNISNAHVRYLNSTQGTYNDDEAIVKGIRENGTPLTAANLGLSFHQAGWFIDVNGNYYDRIYLGYSPYYRYASALKAIGATDAKGNYIVSPQDKGKGGFMLDASIGKSIRLKKGTLSFNLMVTNLLNNQKIITGGYEQSRSDYSIKTDGTTSDRTYRFSKNPKLYHVYGTNGMLQVAYRF
;
A
#
# COMPACT_ATOMS: atom_id res chain seq x y z
N MET A 1 62.25 -17.11 12.22
CA MET A 1 61.66 -17.28 10.90
C MET A 1 60.49 -18.25 10.98
N GLN A 2 59.37 -17.82 11.32
CA GLN A 2 58.09 -18.57 11.21
C GLN A 2 56.99 -17.77 11.93
N LYS A 3 56.35 -16.80 11.28
CA LYS A 3 55.14 -16.13 11.80
C LYS A 3 54.37 -15.34 10.75
N HIS A 4 54.51 -15.59 9.43
CA HIS A 4 53.79 -14.81 8.42
C HIS A 4 52.93 -15.61 7.40
N LEU A 5 52.56 -16.88 7.71
CA LEU A 5 51.78 -17.70 6.76
C LEU A 5 50.28 -17.76 6.94
N PRO A 6 49.63 -17.31 8.05
CA PRO A 6 48.16 -17.39 8.10
C PRO A 6 47.41 -16.17 7.54
N LEU A 7 48.08 -15.03 7.31
CA LEU A 7 47.40 -13.82 6.83
C LEU A 7 47.15 -13.82 5.32
N ALA A 8 48.04 -14.44 4.53
CA ALA A 8 47.94 -14.51 3.09
C ALA A 8 46.84 -15.48 2.59
N VAL A 9 46.56 -16.54 3.35
CA VAL A 9 45.50 -17.50 3.01
C VAL A 9 44.12 -16.94 3.33
N MET A 10 43.99 -16.04 4.32
CA MET A 10 42.72 -15.40 4.69
C MET A 10 42.33 -14.30 3.68
N VAL A 11 43.29 -13.63 3.06
CA VAL A 11 43.04 -12.62 2.03
C VAL A 11 42.68 -13.26 0.68
N LEU A 12 43.22 -14.44 0.35
CA LEU A 12 42.90 -15.16 -0.88
C LEU A 12 41.50 -15.84 -0.81
N CYS A 13 41.02 -16.19 0.36
CA CYS A 13 39.67 -16.70 0.53
C CYS A 13 38.60 -15.59 0.47
N CYS A 14 38.94 -14.34 0.78
CA CYS A 14 38.02 -13.21 0.65
C CYS A 14 37.88 -12.69 -0.78
N SER A 15 38.89 -12.92 -1.66
CA SER A 15 38.84 -12.44 -3.05
C SER A 15 38.11 -13.37 -4.01
N THR A 16 37.87 -14.64 -3.66
CA THR A 16 37.09 -15.58 -4.47
C THR A 16 35.62 -15.58 -4.16
N THR A 17 35.17 -14.91 -3.09
CA THR A 17 33.75 -14.81 -2.70
C THR A 17 33.03 -13.61 -3.31
N MET A 18 33.70 -12.71 -4.03
CA MET A 18 33.02 -11.60 -4.74
C MET A 18 32.34 -11.98 -6.06
N PHE A 19 32.55 -13.21 -6.56
CA PHE A 19 31.81 -13.76 -7.72
C PHE A 19 30.73 -14.79 -7.37
N ALA A 20 30.73 -15.30 -6.15
CA ALA A 20 29.51 -15.88 -5.62
C ALA A 20 28.58 -14.70 -5.38
N GLN A 21 27.44 -14.64 -6.10
CA GLN A 21 26.31 -13.82 -5.75
C GLN A 21 26.40 -13.42 -4.28
N ASN A 22 26.06 -12.17 -3.91
CA ASN A 22 25.67 -11.86 -2.55
C ASN A 22 24.60 -12.87 -2.10
N THR A 23 25.01 -14.09 -1.86
CA THR A 23 24.32 -14.94 -0.94
C THR A 23 24.54 -14.18 0.35
N THR A 24 23.56 -13.30 0.69
CA THR A 24 23.35 -12.96 2.08
C THR A 24 23.69 -14.22 2.82
N SER A 25 24.81 -14.19 3.55
CA SER A 25 25.16 -15.29 4.41
C SER A 25 23.91 -15.53 5.23
N GLN A 26 23.16 -16.58 4.86
CA GLN A 26 22.02 -17.00 5.65
C GLN A 26 22.64 -17.33 6.99
N GLN A 27 22.59 -16.36 7.90
CA GLN A 27 22.85 -16.66 9.29
C GLN A 27 21.92 -17.81 9.62
N PRO A 28 22.43 -18.92 10.12
CA PRO A 28 21.60 -20.09 10.35
C PRO A 28 20.44 -19.68 11.25
N ASN A 29 19.23 -19.61 10.65
CA ASN A 29 17.94 -19.51 11.33
C ASN A 29 17.92 -18.56 12.53
N LYS A 30 17.96 -17.22 12.30
CA LYS A 30 17.35 -16.32 13.27
C LYS A 30 15.85 -16.54 13.17
N PRO A 31 15.16 -17.03 14.20
CA PRO A 31 13.71 -17.17 14.22
C PRO A 31 12.97 -15.86 13.97
N THR A 32 13.61 -14.71 14.25
CA THR A 32 13.19 -13.35 13.96
C THR A 32 12.85 -13.12 12.48
N ASP A 33 13.57 -13.70 11.53
CA ASP A 33 13.34 -13.46 10.09
C ASP A 33 12.01 -14.07 9.60
N GLU A 34 11.57 -15.18 10.16
CA GLU A 34 10.24 -15.75 9.88
C GLU A 34 9.12 -14.92 10.47
N ASN A 35 9.36 -14.37 11.67
CA ASN A 35 8.40 -13.52 12.35
C ASN A 35 8.17 -12.23 11.58
N VAL A 36 9.21 -11.57 11.09
CA VAL A 36 9.15 -10.34 10.28
C VAL A 36 8.26 -10.55 9.06
N PHE A 37 8.53 -11.59 8.29
CA PHE A 37 7.81 -11.82 7.04
C PHE A 37 6.34 -12.21 7.29
N THR A 38 6.10 -13.10 8.23
CA THR A 38 4.74 -13.54 8.59
C THR A 38 3.91 -12.42 9.18
N PHE A 39 4.54 -11.51 9.90
CA PHE A 39 3.89 -10.34 10.48
C PHE A 39 3.43 -9.37 9.39
N THR A 40 4.31 -9.05 8.48
CA THR A 40 4.02 -8.18 7.31
C THR A 40 2.92 -8.79 6.45
N GLU A 41 2.96 -10.11 6.22
CA GLU A 41 1.96 -10.84 5.46
C GLU A 41 0.56 -10.73 6.09
N ALA A 42 0.45 -10.83 7.42
CA ALA A 42 -0.83 -10.73 8.11
C ALA A 42 -1.47 -9.34 7.98
N GLN A 43 -0.66 -8.29 7.81
CA GLN A 43 -1.13 -6.91 7.66
C GLN A 43 -1.46 -6.52 6.22
N LEU A 44 -0.86 -7.18 5.24
CA LEU A 44 -1.01 -6.85 3.81
C LEU A 44 -2.40 -7.19 3.23
N GLY A 45 -3.30 -7.82 3.98
CA GLY A 45 -4.58 -8.30 3.49
C GLY A 45 -5.80 -7.43 3.79
N GLU A 46 -5.67 -6.27 4.46
CA GLU A 46 -6.81 -5.70 5.16
C GLU A 46 -7.61 -4.63 4.43
N ASP A 47 -6.98 -3.77 3.64
CA ASP A 47 -7.68 -2.69 2.93
C ASP A 47 -6.95 -2.31 1.64
N ASP A 48 -7.69 -2.23 0.53
CA ASP A 48 -7.14 -1.96 -0.79
C ASP A 48 -6.38 -0.65 -0.91
N ASN A 49 -6.79 0.38 -0.16
CA ASN A 49 -6.14 1.69 -0.21
C ASN A 49 -4.98 1.82 0.78
N MET A 50 -4.95 1.02 1.84
CA MET A 50 -3.95 1.13 2.91
C MET A 50 -2.80 0.11 2.77
N THR A 51 -3.08 -1.09 2.26
CA THR A 51 -2.05 -2.13 2.03
C THR A 51 -1.06 -1.75 0.93
N GLN A 52 -1.49 -0.94 -0.03
CA GLN A 52 -0.65 -0.47 -1.13
C GLN A 52 0.36 0.60 -0.73
N ASN A 53 0.33 1.09 0.51
CA ASN A 53 1.24 2.12 1.00
C ASN A 53 2.30 1.62 2.00
N VAL A 54 2.42 0.32 2.18
CA VAL A 54 3.48 -0.23 3.05
C VAL A 54 4.81 -0.21 2.31
N THR A 55 5.83 0.36 2.93
CA THR A 55 7.21 0.32 2.45
C THR A 55 7.98 -0.68 3.30
N ILE A 56 8.39 -1.81 2.69
CA ILE A 56 9.24 -2.80 3.33
C ILE A 56 10.68 -2.45 2.96
N LEU A 57 11.46 -2.06 3.94
CA LEU A 57 12.87 -1.76 3.79
C LEU A 57 13.66 -2.47 4.88
N ASN A 58 14.85 -2.94 4.54
CA ASN A 58 15.78 -3.57 5.47
C ASN A 58 17.21 -3.17 5.11
N SER A 59 18.15 -3.41 5.99
CA SER A 59 19.57 -3.24 5.75
C SER A 59 20.36 -4.13 6.70
N ALA A 60 21.40 -4.74 6.21
CA ALA A 60 22.32 -5.50 7.06
C ALA A 60 23.28 -4.60 7.85
N THR A 61 23.53 -3.40 7.35
CA THR A 61 24.54 -2.46 7.88
C THR A 61 23.94 -1.36 8.75
N ASN A 62 22.67 -1.01 8.56
CA ASN A 62 22.00 0.05 9.29
C ASN A 62 21.13 -0.51 10.42
N ALA A 63 21.47 -0.20 11.67
CA ALA A 63 20.81 -0.73 12.86
C ALA A 63 19.33 -0.35 12.95
N TYR A 64 18.93 0.84 12.47
CA TYR A 64 17.56 1.28 12.42
C TYR A 64 16.78 0.55 11.32
N ALA A 65 17.26 0.59 10.08
CA ALA A 65 16.56 0.00 8.93
C ALA A 65 16.45 -1.53 9.03
N SER A 66 17.36 -2.21 9.74
CA SER A 66 17.31 -3.66 9.95
C SER A 66 16.14 -4.15 10.80
N GLU A 67 15.53 -3.29 11.60
CA GLU A 67 14.49 -3.66 12.57
C GLU A 67 13.15 -2.93 12.35
N VAL A 68 13.19 -1.72 11.78
CA VAL A 68 12.03 -0.83 11.73
C VAL A 68 10.84 -1.43 10.98
N GLY A 69 11.07 -2.14 9.89
CA GLY A 69 10.03 -2.78 9.08
C GLY A 69 9.27 -3.86 9.84
N TYR A 70 9.94 -4.52 10.79
CA TYR A 70 9.33 -5.52 11.66
C TYR A 70 8.64 -4.90 12.88
N LEU A 71 9.39 -4.13 13.64
CA LEU A 71 8.94 -3.65 14.95
C LEU A 71 7.75 -2.69 14.85
N PHE A 72 7.69 -1.87 13.79
CA PHE A 72 6.62 -0.90 13.61
C PHE A 72 5.53 -1.34 12.62
N SER A 73 5.61 -2.59 12.13
CA SER A 73 4.61 -3.14 11.21
C SER A 73 3.16 -3.12 11.72
N PRO A 74 2.84 -3.29 13.03
CA PRO A 74 1.47 -3.21 13.52
C PRO A 74 0.79 -1.87 13.26
N MET A 75 1.58 -0.81 13.10
CA MET A 75 1.10 0.56 12.85
C MET A 75 1.17 0.97 11.37
N ARG A 76 1.37 0.01 10.46
CA ARG A 76 1.50 0.30 9.02
C ARG A 76 2.55 1.37 8.74
N PHE A 77 3.65 1.31 9.48
CA PHE A 77 4.72 2.29 9.40
C PHE A 77 5.31 2.37 7.99
N ARG A 78 5.38 3.59 7.46
CA ARG A 78 6.06 3.89 6.21
C ARG A 78 7.42 4.53 6.50
N TYR A 79 8.45 3.98 5.92
CA TYR A 79 9.80 4.53 6.03
C TYR A 79 9.81 6.00 5.61
N ARG A 80 10.17 6.91 6.54
CA ARG A 80 10.20 8.37 6.35
C ARG A 80 8.87 8.97 5.88
N ALA A 81 7.76 8.29 6.15
CA ALA A 81 6.42 8.62 5.67
C ALA A 81 6.27 8.69 4.13
N PHE A 82 7.25 8.20 3.37
CA PHE A 82 7.20 8.21 1.91
C PHE A 82 6.06 7.32 1.39
N ASN A 83 5.41 7.78 0.31
CA ASN A 83 4.47 6.94 -0.42
C ASN A 83 5.23 5.79 -1.10
N GLN A 84 4.63 4.61 -1.17
CA GLN A 84 5.24 3.43 -1.79
C GLN A 84 5.61 3.65 -3.27
N LYS A 85 4.99 4.58 -3.98
CA LYS A 85 5.36 4.96 -5.36
C LYS A 85 6.83 5.41 -5.52
N TYR A 86 7.50 5.73 -4.41
CA TYR A 86 8.91 6.10 -4.37
C TYR A 86 9.83 4.94 -3.98
N ASN A 87 9.28 3.77 -3.62
CA ASN A 87 10.02 2.54 -3.37
C ASN A 87 9.94 1.65 -4.62
N GLU A 88 11.08 1.29 -5.18
CA GLU A 88 11.16 0.50 -6.39
C GLU A 88 11.39 -0.97 -6.06
N ILE A 89 10.52 -1.84 -6.57
CA ILE A 89 10.57 -3.28 -6.35
C ILE A 89 10.99 -3.98 -7.65
N TYR A 90 11.94 -4.89 -7.52
CA TYR A 90 12.48 -5.69 -8.62
C TYR A 90 12.36 -7.18 -8.29
N ILE A 91 12.28 -8.00 -9.32
CA ILE A 91 12.47 -9.45 -9.24
C ILE A 91 13.52 -9.84 -10.29
N ASN A 92 14.64 -10.40 -9.86
CA ASN A 92 15.79 -10.70 -10.71
C ASN A 92 16.23 -9.52 -11.61
N GLY A 93 16.12 -8.28 -11.09
CA GLY A 93 16.47 -7.05 -11.80
C GLY A 93 15.38 -6.50 -12.74
N ALA A 94 14.25 -7.16 -12.91
CA ALA A 94 13.10 -6.62 -13.62
C ALA A 94 12.19 -5.81 -12.68
N PRO A 95 11.80 -4.56 -13.00
CA PRO A 95 10.89 -3.75 -12.20
C PRO A 95 9.48 -4.36 -12.22
N VAL A 96 8.81 -4.38 -11.08
CA VAL A 96 7.49 -5.04 -10.91
C VAL A 96 6.41 -4.13 -10.30
N ASN A 97 6.73 -2.89 -9.97
CA ASN A 97 5.73 -1.91 -9.55
C ASN A 97 4.66 -1.76 -10.64
N ASP A 98 3.41 -1.65 -10.23
CA ASP A 98 2.32 -1.28 -11.12
C ASP A 98 2.61 0.09 -11.76
N VAL A 99 2.66 0.15 -13.09
CA VAL A 99 3.02 1.39 -13.79
C VAL A 99 1.92 2.44 -13.78
N GLU A 100 0.66 2.05 -13.50
CA GLU A 100 -0.43 3.01 -13.36
C GLU A 100 -0.42 3.70 -11.99
N ARG A 101 -0.13 2.98 -10.91
CA ARG A 101 -0.13 3.49 -9.53
C ARG A 101 1.26 3.71 -8.95
N GLY A 102 2.28 3.13 -9.54
CA GLY A 102 3.66 3.18 -9.02
C GLY A 102 3.90 2.30 -7.80
N GLN A 103 2.96 1.45 -7.42
CA GLN A 103 2.99 0.65 -6.19
C GLN A 103 3.15 -0.83 -6.50
N PHE A 104 3.65 -1.59 -5.54
CA PHE A 104 3.73 -3.05 -5.63
C PHE A 104 2.70 -3.70 -4.71
N SER A 105 1.91 -4.62 -5.26
CA SER A 105 0.98 -5.41 -4.45
C SER A 105 1.72 -6.57 -3.80
N PHE A 106 2.08 -6.43 -2.52
CA PHE A 106 2.74 -7.49 -1.75
C PHE A 106 1.86 -8.73 -1.58
N SER A 107 0.54 -8.61 -1.73
CA SER A 107 -0.36 -9.77 -1.76
C SER A 107 -0.03 -10.74 -2.91
N SER A 108 0.53 -10.24 -4.02
CA SER A 108 0.89 -11.07 -5.18
C SER A 108 2.04 -12.07 -4.91
N VAL A 109 2.83 -11.82 -3.88
CA VAL A 109 3.92 -12.69 -3.40
C VAL A 109 3.68 -13.20 -1.98
N GLY A 110 2.55 -12.83 -1.38
CA GLY A 110 2.13 -13.27 -0.06
C GLY A 110 1.99 -14.80 -0.01
N GLY A 111 2.48 -15.44 1.06
CA GLY A 111 2.52 -16.89 1.17
C GLY A 111 3.70 -17.58 0.48
N LEU A 112 4.54 -16.84 -0.24
CA LEU A 112 5.80 -17.36 -0.82
C LEU A 112 6.99 -17.24 0.13
N ASN A 113 6.77 -17.32 1.42
CA ASN A 113 7.69 -16.92 2.50
C ASN A 113 9.15 -17.35 2.32
N GLN A 114 9.41 -18.54 1.82
CA GLN A 114 10.78 -19.04 1.60
C GLN A 114 11.44 -18.42 0.36
N VAL A 115 10.64 -18.18 -0.68
CA VAL A 115 11.10 -17.61 -1.95
C VAL A 115 11.45 -16.13 -1.77
N THR A 116 10.61 -15.39 -1.05
CA THR A 116 10.77 -13.93 -0.85
C THR A 116 11.78 -13.55 0.25
N ARG A 117 12.39 -14.54 0.93
CA ARG A 117 13.50 -14.30 1.86
C ARG A 117 14.81 -13.91 1.19
N ASN A 118 15.00 -14.37 -0.03
CA ASN A 118 16.19 -14.04 -0.81
C ASN A 118 15.96 -12.71 -1.52
N VAL A 119 16.29 -11.61 -0.83
CA VAL A 119 16.04 -10.24 -1.28
C VAL A 119 17.23 -9.35 -0.95
N ASP A 120 17.63 -8.57 -1.93
CA ASP A 120 18.61 -7.49 -1.79
C ASP A 120 17.87 -6.19 -1.53
N PHE A 121 18.13 -5.56 -0.40
CA PHE A 121 17.60 -4.24 -0.07
C PHE A 121 18.67 -3.18 -0.35
N SER A 122 18.25 -2.03 -0.87
CA SER A 122 19.11 -0.86 -1.00
C SER A 122 18.42 0.34 -0.38
N LEU A 123 19.07 0.95 0.60
CA LEU A 123 18.67 2.25 1.14
C LEU A 123 18.82 3.34 0.06
N PRO A 124 18.21 4.52 0.21
CA PRO A 124 18.11 5.52 -0.85
C PRO A 124 19.43 5.89 -1.53
N PHE A 125 20.55 5.80 -0.83
CA PHE A 125 21.88 6.18 -1.33
C PHE A 125 22.86 5.01 -1.43
N GLU A 126 22.40 3.78 -1.23
CA GLU A 126 23.22 2.59 -1.45
C GLU A 126 23.27 2.23 -2.95
N SER A 127 24.45 1.84 -3.40
CA SER A 127 24.68 1.35 -4.75
C SER A 127 24.13 -0.07 -4.92
N ASN A 128 23.60 -0.38 -6.11
CA ASN A 128 23.13 -1.70 -6.48
C ASN A 128 23.37 -2.00 -7.96
N ASN A 129 23.04 -3.22 -8.40
CA ASN A 129 23.23 -3.69 -9.76
C ASN A 129 21.92 -3.92 -10.54
N TYR A 130 20.84 -3.25 -10.17
CA TYR A 130 19.53 -3.45 -10.80
C TYR A 130 18.78 -2.15 -11.09
N GLY A 131 19.25 -0.99 -10.63
CA GLY A 131 18.61 0.29 -10.92
C GLY A 131 19.28 1.50 -10.26
N MET A 132 18.76 2.68 -10.51
CA MET A 132 19.03 3.86 -9.70
C MET A 132 17.94 3.93 -8.62
N THR A 133 18.28 3.63 -7.39
CA THR A 133 17.35 3.57 -6.25
C THR A 133 16.51 4.85 -6.11
N GLY A 134 15.19 4.73 -5.89
CA GLY A 134 14.30 5.84 -5.58
C GLY A 134 14.53 6.45 -4.20
N MET A 135 13.82 7.55 -3.86
CA MET A 135 13.99 8.25 -2.57
C MET A 135 13.52 7.42 -1.36
N ALA A 136 12.74 6.36 -1.57
CA ALA A 136 12.28 5.45 -0.53
C ALA A 136 12.98 4.07 -0.56
N GLY A 137 14.13 3.97 -1.23
CA GLY A 137 14.87 2.73 -1.35
C GLY A 137 14.34 1.78 -2.42
N SER A 138 14.93 0.60 -2.51
CA SER A 138 14.52 -0.45 -3.45
C SER A 138 14.77 -1.84 -2.87
N ASN A 139 14.01 -2.83 -3.40
CA ASN A 139 14.12 -4.24 -3.02
C ASN A 139 14.22 -5.06 -4.29
N ASN A 140 15.15 -6.00 -4.37
CA ASN A 140 15.31 -6.92 -5.49
C ASN A 140 15.19 -8.37 -5.00
N TYR A 141 14.09 -9.02 -5.28
CA TYR A 141 13.85 -10.42 -4.92
C TYR A 141 14.56 -11.34 -5.90
N ASN A 142 15.27 -12.34 -5.37
CA ASN A 142 15.94 -13.34 -6.18
C ASN A 142 15.10 -14.63 -6.24
N PHE A 143 14.48 -14.87 -7.40
CA PHE A 143 13.61 -16.03 -7.64
C PHE A 143 14.31 -17.17 -8.39
N ARG A 144 15.65 -17.18 -8.40
CA ARG A 144 16.43 -18.28 -8.99
C ARG A 144 16.43 -19.50 -8.08
N SER A 145 16.08 -20.66 -8.61
CA SER A 145 15.99 -21.92 -7.82
C SER A 145 17.31 -22.32 -7.15
N GLY A 146 18.45 -22.06 -7.81
CA GLY A 146 19.75 -22.41 -7.27
C GLY A 146 20.23 -21.54 -6.12
N SER A 147 19.55 -20.40 -5.86
CA SER A 147 19.85 -19.51 -4.73
C SER A 147 19.02 -19.80 -3.48
N MET A 148 18.09 -20.73 -3.54
CA MET A 148 17.21 -21.05 -2.44
C MET A 148 17.80 -22.11 -1.51
N ALA A 149 17.46 -22.03 -0.21
CA ALA A 149 17.96 -22.96 0.79
C ALA A 149 17.44 -24.40 0.54
N VAL A 150 18.36 -25.33 0.34
CA VAL A 150 18.09 -26.72 -0.05
C VAL A 150 17.33 -27.46 1.06
N GLY A 151 16.46 -28.38 0.67
CA GLY A 151 15.73 -29.31 1.52
C GLY A 151 14.22 -29.14 1.46
N HIS A 152 13.54 -29.82 2.34
CA HIS A 152 12.10 -29.77 2.51
C HIS A 152 11.76 -28.96 3.76
N ARG A 153 10.64 -28.25 3.69
CA ARG A 153 10.10 -27.56 4.85
C ARG A 153 8.58 -27.66 4.89
N PHE A 154 8.06 -28.16 5.98
CA PHE A 154 6.65 -28.11 6.34
C PHE A 154 6.45 -27.07 7.43
N SER A 155 5.39 -26.28 7.34
CA SER A 155 5.02 -25.33 8.38
C SER A 155 3.50 -25.27 8.54
N LEU A 156 3.05 -25.37 9.78
CA LEU A 156 1.67 -25.16 10.17
C LEU A 156 1.61 -23.97 11.10
N ALA A 157 0.62 -23.12 10.96
CA ALA A 157 0.38 -22.02 11.86
C ALA A 157 -1.11 -21.86 12.16
N ALA A 158 -1.39 -21.56 13.44
CA ALA A 158 -2.69 -21.14 13.93
C ALA A 158 -2.59 -19.67 14.42
N ALA A 159 -3.53 -18.82 14.03
CA ALA A 159 -3.51 -17.39 14.36
C ALA A 159 -4.93 -16.86 14.61
N ASN A 160 -5.03 -15.79 15.39
CA ASN A 160 -6.23 -14.98 15.48
C ASN A 160 -5.99 -13.61 14.81
N ARG A 161 -5.77 -13.64 13.50
CA ARG A 161 -5.47 -12.48 12.63
C ARG A 161 -6.39 -12.50 11.41
N ASN A 162 -5.92 -12.00 10.26
CA ASN A 162 -6.67 -12.07 9.00
C ASN A 162 -6.99 -13.50 8.60
N TYR A 163 -6.10 -14.44 8.88
CA TYR A 163 -6.37 -15.88 8.74
C TYR A 163 -6.25 -16.61 10.08
N THR A 164 -6.92 -17.74 10.19
CA THR A 164 -6.92 -18.61 11.37
C THR A 164 -5.91 -19.75 11.22
N LEU A 165 -5.80 -20.31 10.03
CA LEU A 165 -4.92 -21.45 9.74
C LEU A 165 -4.07 -21.16 8.50
N ARG A 166 -2.81 -21.63 8.55
CA ARG A 166 -1.90 -21.66 7.41
C ARG A 166 -1.16 -22.99 7.37
N GLY A 167 -1.22 -23.66 6.22
CA GLY A 167 -0.35 -24.78 5.89
C GLY A 167 0.62 -24.39 4.78
N MET A 168 1.90 -24.73 4.91
CA MET A 168 2.92 -24.42 3.91
C MET A 168 3.86 -25.60 3.71
N TYR A 169 4.17 -25.89 2.46
CA TYR A 169 5.22 -26.81 2.06
C TYR A 169 6.15 -26.13 1.06
N THR A 170 7.46 -26.30 1.25
CA THR A 170 8.50 -25.80 0.36
C THR A 170 9.52 -26.90 0.09
N TYR A 171 9.95 -27.00 -1.14
CA TYR A 171 11.00 -27.90 -1.61
C TYR A 171 12.01 -27.17 -2.48
N ASN A 172 13.29 -27.34 -2.21
CA ASN A 172 14.38 -26.83 -3.06
C ASN A 172 15.44 -27.92 -3.20
N SER A 173 15.74 -28.30 -4.44
CA SER A 173 16.68 -29.40 -4.71
C SER A 173 18.14 -28.99 -4.56
N GLY A 174 18.45 -27.69 -4.70
CA GLY A 174 19.80 -27.26 -5.02
C GLY A 174 20.22 -27.73 -6.42
N PHE A 175 21.44 -27.41 -6.83
CA PHE A 175 21.99 -27.89 -8.10
C PHE A 175 22.41 -29.37 -8.01
N ASN A 176 21.95 -30.19 -8.95
CA ASN A 176 22.42 -31.54 -9.13
C ASN A 176 23.68 -31.59 -10.01
N ALA A 177 24.28 -32.79 -10.14
CA ALA A 177 25.50 -32.98 -10.95
C ALA A 177 25.35 -32.59 -12.42
N LYS A 178 24.12 -32.54 -12.95
CA LYS A 178 23.83 -32.09 -14.32
C LYS A 178 23.53 -30.60 -14.40
N GLY A 179 23.70 -29.82 -13.31
CA GLY A 179 23.49 -28.38 -13.23
C GLY A 179 22.01 -27.96 -13.24
N TRP A 180 21.07 -28.81 -12.83
CA TRP A 180 19.68 -28.47 -12.65
C TRP A 180 19.36 -28.19 -11.18
N ALA A 181 18.56 -27.13 -10.93
CA ALA A 181 17.95 -26.85 -9.64
C ALA A 181 16.43 -26.66 -9.82
N PHE A 182 15.65 -27.19 -8.89
CA PHE A 182 14.19 -27.13 -8.86
C PHE A 182 13.72 -26.55 -7.54
N SER A 183 12.68 -25.74 -7.57
CA SER A 183 12.06 -25.15 -6.39
C SER A 183 10.55 -25.16 -6.51
N GLY A 184 9.88 -25.44 -5.40
CA GLY A 184 8.42 -25.40 -5.30
C GLY A 184 7.98 -24.90 -3.93
N ASN A 185 6.91 -24.12 -3.91
CA ASN A 185 6.22 -23.71 -2.69
C ASN A 185 4.71 -23.82 -2.91
N LEU A 186 4.01 -24.30 -1.89
CA LEU A 186 2.56 -24.31 -1.83
C LEU A 186 2.13 -23.86 -0.44
N THR A 187 1.27 -22.85 -0.37
CA THR A 187 0.77 -22.32 0.89
C THR A 187 -0.73 -22.11 0.80
N TYR A 188 -1.46 -22.58 1.79
CA TYR A 188 -2.88 -22.31 1.94
C TYR A 188 -3.15 -21.58 3.25
N ARG A 189 -3.89 -20.47 3.18
CA ARG A 189 -4.30 -19.65 4.31
C ARG A 189 -5.81 -19.54 4.34
N TRP A 190 -6.40 -19.72 5.50
CA TRP A 190 -7.83 -19.78 5.63
C TRP A 190 -8.34 -19.16 6.93
N ALA A 191 -9.45 -18.43 6.84
CA ALA A 191 -10.29 -18.00 7.94
C ALA A 191 -11.74 -17.84 7.48
N ASN A 192 -12.65 -18.60 8.08
CA ASN A 192 -14.09 -18.35 7.93
C ASN A 192 -14.54 -17.11 8.70
N ARG A 193 -13.80 -16.74 9.75
CA ARG A 193 -13.95 -15.52 10.53
C ARG A 193 -12.56 -14.96 10.81
N GLY A 194 -12.28 -13.77 10.24
CA GLY A 194 -11.09 -13.01 10.57
C GLY A 194 -11.18 -12.38 11.96
N TYR A 195 -10.12 -11.70 12.38
CA TYR A 195 -10.06 -10.97 13.65
C TYR A 195 -11.17 -9.92 13.76
N VAL A 196 -11.43 -9.19 12.69
CA VAL A 196 -12.54 -8.23 12.57
C VAL A 196 -13.80 -8.98 12.16
N GLU A 197 -14.89 -8.73 12.86
CA GLU A 197 -16.14 -9.42 12.58
C GLU A 197 -16.69 -9.11 11.18
N GLY A 198 -17.22 -10.12 10.50
CA GLY A 198 -17.72 -10.03 9.13
C GLY A 198 -16.63 -10.13 8.06
N THR A 199 -15.36 -10.20 8.43
CA THR A 199 -14.27 -10.51 7.52
C THR A 199 -14.03 -12.02 7.41
N PHE A 200 -13.46 -12.45 6.30
CA PHE A 200 -12.99 -13.81 6.03
C PHE A 200 -11.77 -13.75 5.11
N TYR A 201 -11.03 -14.83 5.03
CA TYR A 201 -9.82 -14.90 4.22
C TYR A 201 -9.64 -16.29 3.62
N ASN A 202 -9.38 -16.37 2.32
CA ASN A 202 -9.11 -17.59 1.61
C ASN A 202 -8.05 -17.32 0.53
N ALA A 203 -6.87 -17.94 0.65
CA ALA A 203 -5.78 -17.72 -0.29
C ALA A 203 -4.94 -18.97 -0.47
N LEU A 204 -4.70 -19.33 -1.74
CA LEU A 204 -3.77 -20.35 -2.15
C LEU A 204 -2.58 -19.68 -2.85
N SER A 205 -1.36 -19.95 -2.38
CA SER A 205 -0.16 -19.41 -3.00
C SER A 205 0.68 -20.55 -3.56
N TYR A 206 1.18 -20.42 -4.77
CA TYR A 206 2.06 -21.39 -5.40
C TYR A 206 3.29 -20.69 -6.02
N PHE A 207 4.39 -21.42 -6.05
CA PHE A 207 5.62 -21.08 -6.75
C PHE A 207 6.22 -22.34 -7.35
N VAL A 208 6.67 -22.26 -8.59
CA VAL A 208 7.45 -23.30 -9.27
C VAL A 208 8.62 -22.62 -9.97
N GLY A 209 9.83 -23.10 -9.71
CA GLY A 209 11.05 -22.58 -10.32
C GLY A 209 11.94 -23.72 -10.83
N VAL A 210 12.64 -23.44 -11.92
CA VAL A 210 13.67 -24.30 -12.48
C VAL A 210 14.85 -23.47 -12.95
N GLN A 211 16.07 -23.93 -12.69
CA GLN A 211 17.30 -23.27 -13.15
C GLN A 211 18.24 -24.31 -13.74
N LYS A 212 18.93 -23.92 -14.80
CA LYS A 212 19.92 -24.74 -15.51
C LYS A 212 21.21 -23.98 -15.69
N LEU A 213 22.32 -24.56 -15.29
CA LEU A 213 23.66 -24.08 -15.58
C LEU A 213 24.16 -24.70 -16.91
N LEU A 214 24.70 -23.87 -17.81
CA LEU A 214 25.18 -24.20 -19.13
C LEU A 214 26.55 -23.50 -19.37
N GLY A 215 27.62 -24.02 -18.77
CA GLY A 215 28.93 -23.39 -18.83
C GLY A 215 28.87 -21.98 -18.18
N ASN A 216 29.18 -20.94 -18.98
CA ASN A 216 29.13 -19.55 -18.53
C ASN A 216 27.72 -18.95 -18.48
N HIS A 217 26.70 -19.71 -18.83
CA HIS A 217 25.32 -19.26 -18.84
C HIS A 217 24.51 -19.95 -17.76
N SER A 218 23.50 -19.25 -17.28
CA SER A 218 22.46 -19.79 -16.41
C SER A 218 21.11 -19.33 -16.91
N LEU A 219 20.19 -20.26 -17.13
CA LEU A 219 18.81 -20.01 -17.48
C LEU A 219 17.92 -20.35 -16.30
N SER A 220 17.06 -19.44 -15.90
CA SER A 220 16.14 -19.61 -14.78
C SER A 220 14.73 -19.24 -15.22
N PHE A 221 13.80 -20.14 -14.98
CA PHE A 221 12.36 -19.90 -15.16
C PHE A 221 11.65 -20.02 -13.82
N ALA A 222 10.73 -19.11 -13.54
CA ALA A 222 9.87 -19.16 -12.37
C ALA A 222 8.44 -18.73 -12.71
N THR A 223 7.47 -19.36 -12.08
CA THR A 223 6.06 -18.97 -12.15
C THR A 223 5.44 -19.03 -10.77
N TRP A 224 4.57 -18.08 -10.47
CA TRP A 224 3.89 -17.98 -9.20
C TRP A 224 2.54 -17.27 -9.31
N GLY A 225 1.74 -17.45 -8.29
CA GLY A 225 0.46 -16.75 -8.13
C GLY A 225 -0.11 -16.95 -6.74
N ASN A 226 -1.04 -16.08 -6.39
CA ASN A 226 -1.69 -16.06 -5.09
C ASN A 226 -3.17 -15.71 -5.22
N PRO A 227 -4.02 -16.63 -5.80
CA PRO A 227 -5.46 -16.39 -5.81
C PRO A 227 -5.98 -16.21 -4.38
N THR A 228 -6.61 -15.07 -4.15
CA THR A 228 -7.08 -14.63 -2.84
C THR A 228 -8.52 -14.15 -2.94
N GLU A 229 -9.35 -14.54 -1.99
CA GLU A 229 -10.69 -14.00 -1.76
C GLU A 229 -10.82 -13.59 -0.30
N ARG A 230 -11.26 -12.37 -0.04
CA ARG A 230 -11.41 -11.86 1.33
C ARG A 230 -12.55 -10.87 1.48
N GLY A 231 -13.21 -10.91 2.64
CA GLY A 231 -14.12 -9.86 3.08
C GLY A 231 -13.35 -8.77 3.81
N THR A 232 -13.64 -7.48 3.52
CA THR A 232 -12.88 -6.34 4.07
C THR A 232 -13.60 -5.66 5.23
N GLN A 233 -12.86 -4.82 5.96
CA GLN A 233 -13.35 -3.93 7.01
C GLN A 233 -13.56 -2.52 6.47
N GLY A 234 -14.64 -1.85 6.89
CA GLY A 234 -14.85 -0.42 6.69
C GLY A 234 -14.36 0.42 7.87
N ALA A 235 -13.87 1.63 7.60
CA ALA A 235 -13.67 2.63 8.63
C ALA A 235 -15.02 3.09 9.20
N ALA A 236 -15.07 3.40 10.49
CA ALA A 236 -16.29 3.87 11.16
C ALA A 236 -16.01 5.10 12.03
N THR A 237 -17.05 5.80 12.45
CA THR A 237 -16.92 6.96 13.34
C THR A 237 -16.77 6.52 14.79
N GLN A 238 -16.27 7.43 15.64
CA GLN A 238 -16.17 7.18 17.09
C GLN A 238 -17.55 6.86 17.69
N GLU A 239 -18.62 7.51 17.22
CA GLU A 239 -20.00 7.22 17.63
C GLU A 239 -20.41 5.78 17.31
N SER A 240 -20.06 5.29 16.10
CA SER A 240 -20.37 3.91 15.70
C SER A 240 -19.61 2.87 16.56
N PHE A 241 -18.35 3.15 16.92
CA PHE A 241 -17.59 2.29 17.83
C PHE A 241 -18.20 2.28 19.24
N TRP A 242 -18.63 3.44 19.72
CA TRP A 242 -19.30 3.58 21.02
C TRP A 242 -20.63 2.82 21.06
N LEU A 243 -21.51 3.00 20.06
CA LEU A 243 -22.76 2.26 19.93
C LEU A 243 -22.56 0.75 19.87
N ALA A 244 -21.50 0.30 19.22
CA ALA A 244 -21.14 -1.12 19.12
C ALA A 244 -20.42 -1.66 20.36
N ASN A 245 -19.95 -0.79 21.26
CA ASN A 245 -19.00 -1.09 22.32
C ASN A 245 -17.79 -1.92 21.80
N ASN A 246 -17.29 -1.54 20.61
CA ASN A 246 -16.25 -2.30 19.92
C ASN A 246 -15.44 -1.38 18.99
N TYR A 247 -14.14 -1.20 19.26
CA TYR A 247 -13.23 -0.42 18.42
C TYR A 247 -12.95 -1.03 17.03
N LEU A 248 -13.34 -2.28 16.81
CA LEU A 248 -13.20 -3.00 15.55
C LEU A 248 -14.56 -3.25 14.86
N TYR A 249 -15.55 -2.42 15.18
CA TYR A 249 -16.83 -2.47 14.49
C TYR A 249 -16.64 -2.33 12.97
N ASN A 250 -17.33 -3.18 12.22
CA ASN A 250 -17.26 -3.23 10.77
C ASN A 250 -18.66 -3.03 10.17
N PRO A 251 -18.91 -1.93 9.43
CA PRO A 251 -20.22 -1.66 8.82
C PRO A 251 -20.48 -2.41 7.51
N TYR A 252 -19.51 -3.14 6.97
CA TYR A 252 -19.59 -3.72 5.62
C TYR A 252 -20.27 -5.08 5.55
N TRP A 253 -20.75 -5.61 6.64
CA TRP A 253 -21.39 -6.92 6.65
C TRP A 253 -22.74 -6.91 7.34
N GLY A 254 -23.53 -7.94 7.12
CA GLY A 254 -24.79 -8.16 7.80
C GLY A 254 -25.29 -9.58 7.61
N TYR A 255 -26.55 -9.81 7.97
CA TYR A 255 -27.18 -11.12 7.87
C TYR A 255 -28.06 -11.19 6.64
N GLN A 256 -27.98 -12.32 5.91
CA GLN A 256 -28.87 -12.74 4.85
C GLN A 256 -29.36 -14.15 5.14
N ASN A 257 -30.65 -14.33 5.37
CA ASN A 257 -31.21 -15.61 5.79
C ASN A 257 -30.43 -16.24 6.96
N GLY A 258 -30.08 -15.44 7.97
CA GLY A 258 -29.31 -15.84 9.13
C GLY A 258 -27.81 -16.11 8.90
N LYS A 259 -27.31 -16.02 7.66
CA LYS A 259 -25.89 -16.19 7.32
C LYS A 259 -25.19 -14.84 7.19
N ARG A 260 -23.91 -14.78 7.56
CA ARG A 260 -23.07 -13.56 7.38
C ARG A 260 -22.75 -13.35 5.91
N ARG A 261 -22.95 -12.11 5.45
CA ARG A 261 -22.56 -11.66 4.11
C ARG A 261 -21.83 -10.33 4.23
N ASN A 262 -20.63 -10.25 3.66
CA ASN A 262 -19.87 -9.01 3.53
C ASN A 262 -20.22 -8.34 2.19
N SER A 263 -20.44 -7.03 2.20
CA SER A 263 -20.77 -6.24 1.01
C SER A 263 -19.53 -5.89 0.18
N ARG A 264 -18.34 -5.97 0.78
CA ARG A 264 -17.08 -5.63 0.13
C ARG A 264 -16.13 -6.80 0.16
N VAL A 265 -16.24 -7.61 -0.89
CA VAL A 265 -15.38 -8.78 -1.12
C VAL A 265 -14.36 -8.45 -2.19
N VAL A 266 -13.09 -8.71 -1.90
CA VAL A 266 -11.97 -8.55 -2.83
C VAL A 266 -11.53 -9.91 -3.30
N THR A 267 -11.44 -10.06 -4.61
CA THR A 267 -10.81 -11.20 -5.29
C THR A 267 -9.59 -10.67 -6.04
N ASP A 268 -8.42 -11.23 -5.77
CA ASP A 268 -7.15 -10.83 -6.36
C ASP A 268 -6.38 -12.08 -6.82
N PHE A 269 -5.90 -12.07 -8.08
CA PHE A 269 -5.05 -13.11 -8.61
C PHE A 269 -4.14 -12.55 -9.70
N ALA A 270 -2.84 -12.65 -9.50
CA ALA A 270 -1.82 -12.13 -10.42
C ALA A 270 -0.82 -13.22 -10.84
N PRO A 271 -1.24 -14.21 -11.68
CA PRO A 271 -0.30 -15.18 -12.24
C PRO A 271 0.83 -14.47 -12.97
N SER A 272 2.06 -14.86 -12.64
CA SER A 272 3.28 -14.26 -13.13
C SER A 272 4.25 -15.32 -13.64
N ALA A 273 4.99 -15.01 -14.68
CA ALA A 273 6.06 -15.83 -15.21
C ALA A 273 7.31 -15.00 -15.48
N LEU A 274 8.46 -15.55 -15.15
CA LEU A 274 9.76 -14.90 -15.19
C LEU A 274 10.78 -15.80 -15.87
N LEU A 275 11.48 -15.27 -16.86
CA LEU A 275 12.63 -15.91 -17.50
C LEU A 275 13.86 -15.03 -17.25
N THR A 276 14.92 -15.58 -16.68
CA THR A 276 16.17 -14.88 -16.45
C THR A 276 17.31 -15.61 -17.10
N TRP A 277 18.10 -14.89 -17.86
CA TRP A 277 19.35 -15.33 -18.44
C TRP A 277 20.50 -14.56 -17.81
N ASP A 278 21.37 -15.29 -17.12
CA ASP A 278 22.64 -14.78 -16.59
C ASP A 278 23.77 -15.29 -17.46
N TRP A 279 24.64 -14.40 -17.92
CA TRP A 279 25.81 -14.71 -18.72
C TRP A 279 27.08 -14.13 -18.06
N ALA A 280 27.94 -15.01 -17.56
CA ALA A 280 29.29 -14.66 -17.14
C ALA A 280 30.18 -14.51 -18.38
N ILE A 281 30.26 -13.28 -18.92
CA ILE A 281 31.02 -12.98 -20.13
C ILE A 281 32.50 -13.31 -19.90
N ASN A 282 33.01 -12.91 -18.75
CA ASN A 282 34.35 -13.25 -18.22
C ASN A 282 34.34 -13.04 -16.70
N ASN A 283 35.51 -13.20 -16.04
CA ASN A 283 35.68 -13.10 -14.60
C ASN A 283 35.34 -11.69 -14.02
N LYS A 284 35.27 -10.65 -14.87
CA LYS A 284 34.99 -9.26 -14.49
C LYS A 284 33.67 -8.74 -14.99
N SER A 285 33.00 -9.46 -15.88
CA SER A 285 31.82 -8.95 -16.58
C SER A 285 30.70 -9.97 -16.56
N LYS A 286 29.50 -9.54 -16.15
CA LYS A 286 28.28 -10.34 -16.13
C LYS A 286 27.14 -9.57 -16.78
N LEU A 287 26.36 -10.24 -17.64
CA LEU A 287 25.10 -9.74 -18.17
C LEU A 287 23.95 -10.51 -17.53
N THR A 288 22.95 -9.81 -17.02
CA THR A 288 21.68 -10.38 -16.55
C THR A 288 20.55 -9.81 -17.38
N THR A 289 19.77 -10.66 -18.03
CA THR A 289 18.59 -10.26 -18.80
C THR A 289 17.38 -11.00 -18.28
N THR A 290 16.32 -10.27 -18.00
CA THR A 290 15.10 -10.79 -17.38
C THR A 290 13.88 -10.34 -18.18
N LEU A 291 13.03 -11.28 -18.53
CA LEU A 291 11.70 -11.07 -19.13
C LEU A 291 10.65 -11.51 -18.11
N LEU A 292 9.73 -10.63 -17.78
CA LEU A 292 8.62 -10.90 -16.86
C LEU A 292 7.28 -10.56 -17.54
N GLY A 293 6.34 -11.48 -17.43
CA GLY A 293 4.94 -11.28 -17.79
C GLY A 293 4.02 -11.52 -16.59
N LYS A 294 3.02 -10.68 -16.42
CA LYS A 294 2.02 -10.77 -15.37
C LYS A 294 0.64 -10.40 -15.92
N TYR A 295 -0.37 -11.20 -15.57
CA TYR A 295 -1.76 -10.86 -15.78
C TYR A 295 -2.47 -10.75 -14.42
N SER A 296 -2.83 -9.55 -14.02
CA SER A 296 -3.50 -9.29 -12.74
C SER A 296 -5.00 -9.20 -12.94
N ILE A 297 -5.74 -9.99 -12.19
CA ILE A 297 -7.21 -9.98 -12.11
C ILE A 297 -7.56 -9.44 -10.73
N TYR A 298 -8.20 -8.27 -10.68
CA TYR A 298 -8.63 -7.65 -9.44
C TYR A 298 -10.10 -7.27 -9.52
N LYS A 299 -10.88 -7.77 -8.56
CA LYS A 299 -12.32 -7.49 -8.41
C LYS A 299 -12.60 -7.06 -6.97
N SER A 300 -13.34 -5.97 -6.79
CA SER A 300 -13.83 -5.50 -5.50
C SER A 300 -15.31 -5.19 -5.56
N THR A 301 -16.11 -5.85 -4.72
CA THR A 301 -17.56 -5.61 -4.68
C THR A 301 -17.91 -4.42 -3.80
N LYS A 302 -19.07 -3.84 -4.00
CA LYS A 302 -19.64 -2.75 -3.19
C LYS A 302 -21.17 -2.78 -3.27
N LEU A 303 -21.83 -2.78 -2.10
CA LEU A 303 -23.26 -2.50 -2.03
C LEU A 303 -23.51 -1.05 -2.45
N ASN A 304 -24.44 -0.85 -3.37
CA ASN A 304 -24.86 0.44 -3.87
C ASN A 304 -26.39 0.56 -3.89
N TYR A 305 -26.89 1.75 -4.17
CA TYR A 305 -28.33 2.04 -4.17
C TYR A 305 -28.67 3.03 -5.30
N ASN A 306 -29.92 3.03 -5.72
CA ASN A 306 -30.44 3.81 -6.81
C ASN A 306 -31.80 4.39 -6.41
N ASN A 307 -31.91 5.72 -6.31
CA ASN A 307 -33.10 6.44 -5.87
C ASN A 307 -33.74 5.86 -4.59
N ALA A 308 -32.90 5.47 -3.64
CA ALA A 308 -33.29 4.83 -2.39
C ALA A 308 -32.42 5.34 -1.24
N ASP A 309 -32.81 5.06 0.00
CA ASP A 309 -32.02 5.39 1.17
C ASP A 309 -30.70 4.62 1.20
N ASN A 310 -29.65 5.26 1.70
CA ASN A 310 -28.36 4.63 1.85
C ASN A 310 -28.44 3.41 2.79
N PRO A 311 -28.10 2.20 2.32
CA PRO A 311 -28.27 0.97 3.10
C PRO A 311 -27.14 0.74 4.14
N GLN A 312 -26.17 1.64 4.24
CA GLN A 312 -25.08 1.47 5.19
C GLN A 312 -25.56 1.72 6.63
N PRO A 313 -25.30 0.81 7.57
CA PRO A 313 -25.81 0.92 8.94
C PRO A 313 -25.17 2.06 9.74
N ASP A 314 -24.01 2.56 9.32
CA ASP A 314 -23.31 3.70 9.90
C ASP A 314 -23.46 4.99 9.07
N TYR A 315 -24.52 5.06 8.22
CA TYR A 315 -24.84 6.27 7.51
C TYR A 315 -25.33 7.35 8.49
N TYR A 316 -24.84 8.56 8.36
CA TYR A 316 -25.03 9.62 9.34
C TYR A 316 -26.50 9.91 9.69
N LYS A 317 -27.42 9.76 8.71
CA LYS A 317 -28.86 10.02 8.93
C LYS A 317 -29.54 9.08 9.92
N VAL A 318 -28.98 7.90 10.18
CA VAL A 318 -29.52 6.94 11.15
C VAL A 318 -28.81 7.01 12.51
N LEU A 319 -27.72 7.77 12.61
CA LEU A 319 -26.97 7.91 13.86
C LEU A 319 -27.64 8.90 14.82
N PRO A 320 -27.58 8.69 16.15
CA PRO A 320 -28.15 9.57 17.13
C PRO A 320 -27.75 11.05 16.98
N SER A 321 -26.46 11.32 16.70
CA SER A 321 -25.96 12.69 16.51
C SER A 321 -26.55 13.42 15.28
N ASN A 322 -27.32 12.74 14.43
CA ASN A 322 -28.07 13.40 13.36
C ASN A 322 -29.36 14.08 13.89
N PHE A 323 -29.87 13.64 15.00
CA PHE A 323 -31.15 14.14 15.57
C PHE A 323 -30.95 15.25 16.59
N TYR A 324 -29.84 15.21 17.35
CA TYR A 324 -29.56 16.17 18.41
C TYR A 324 -28.12 16.66 18.32
N ASP A 325 -27.90 17.98 18.45
CA ASP A 325 -26.54 18.54 18.47
C ASP A 325 -25.83 18.28 19.80
N VAL A 326 -25.15 17.16 19.89
CA VAL A 326 -24.35 16.75 21.06
C VAL A 326 -23.15 17.65 21.33
N TRP A 327 -22.76 18.49 20.37
CA TRP A 327 -21.62 19.42 20.47
C TRP A 327 -22.00 20.77 21.06
N GLY A 328 -23.33 21.06 21.16
CA GLY A 328 -23.82 22.25 21.80
C GLY A 328 -23.62 23.56 21.02
N ASN A 329 -23.36 23.47 19.73
CA ASN A 329 -23.05 24.65 18.92
C ASN A 329 -24.28 25.38 18.36
N ILE A 330 -25.42 24.68 18.25
CA ILE A 330 -26.62 25.22 17.59
C ILE A 330 -27.86 24.88 18.42
N LEU A 331 -28.30 25.87 19.19
CA LEU A 331 -29.44 25.73 20.13
C LEU A 331 -30.72 25.24 19.45
N ARG A 332 -31.00 25.62 18.21
CA ARG A 332 -32.20 25.17 17.47
C ARG A 332 -32.26 23.65 17.25
N PHE A 333 -31.14 22.94 17.37
CA PHE A 333 -31.06 21.47 17.29
C PHE A 333 -31.02 20.78 18.67
N GLN A 334 -31.23 21.54 19.75
CA GLN A 334 -31.24 21.06 21.15
C GLN A 334 -32.63 21.10 21.76
N THR A 335 -33.66 20.83 20.99
CA THR A 335 -35.05 20.78 21.49
C THR A 335 -35.33 19.48 22.27
N PRO A 336 -36.35 19.46 23.17
CA PRO A 336 -36.80 18.23 23.83
C PRO A 336 -37.17 17.10 22.86
N GLN A 337 -37.78 17.43 21.70
CA GLN A 337 -38.14 16.46 20.67
C GLN A 337 -36.86 15.89 20.02
N ALA A 338 -35.91 16.74 19.65
CA ALA A 338 -34.62 16.31 19.11
C ALA A 338 -33.87 15.34 20.06
N LEU A 339 -33.91 15.60 21.37
CA LEU A 339 -33.35 14.71 22.37
C LEU A 339 -34.13 13.38 22.49
N ALA A 340 -35.46 13.38 22.33
CA ALA A 340 -36.24 12.16 22.32
C ALA A 340 -35.91 11.29 21.09
N ASP A 341 -35.79 11.92 19.91
CA ASP A 341 -35.39 11.24 18.67
C ASP A 341 -33.99 10.66 18.79
N TRP A 342 -33.05 11.39 19.39
CA TRP A 342 -31.69 10.91 19.70
C TRP A 342 -31.74 9.67 20.60
N LYS A 343 -32.54 9.68 21.66
CA LYS A 343 -32.70 8.52 22.57
C LYS A 343 -33.27 7.32 21.83
N THR A 344 -34.29 7.52 21.00
CA THR A 344 -34.91 6.45 20.22
C THR A 344 -33.89 5.81 19.29
N ALA A 345 -33.10 6.62 18.55
CA ALA A 345 -32.03 6.13 17.67
C ALA A 345 -30.92 5.40 18.46
N TYR A 346 -30.54 5.93 19.62
CA TYR A 346 -29.55 5.31 20.51
C TYR A 346 -30.03 3.94 21.02
N GLU A 347 -31.25 3.86 21.56
CA GLU A 347 -31.85 2.62 22.08
C GLU A 347 -31.98 1.58 20.97
N TRP A 348 -32.44 1.96 19.80
CA TRP A 348 -32.52 1.08 18.64
C TRP A 348 -31.16 0.51 18.26
N LEU A 349 -30.17 1.37 18.01
CA LEU A 349 -28.85 0.94 17.57
C LEU A 349 -28.05 0.21 18.65
N SER A 350 -28.26 0.51 19.94
CA SER A 350 -27.55 -0.16 21.03
C SER A 350 -28.18 -1.50 21.42
N SER A 351 -29.50 -1.69 21.21
CA SER A 351 -30.26 -2.87 21.68
C SER A 351 -29.86 -4.18 20.98
N SER A 352 -29.42 -4.14 19.72
CA SER A 352 -29.09 -5.34 18.97
C SER A 352 -27.93 -5.11 17.99
N LYS A 353 -27.07 -6.13 17.87
CA LYS A 353 -26.05 -6.13 16.83
C LYS A 353 -26.65 -6.07 15.42
N ALA A 354 -27.77 -6.73 15.18
CA ALA A 354 -28.43 -6.74 13.88
C ALA A 354 -28.81 -5.34 13.41
N HIS A 355 -29.20 -4.46 14.32
CA HIS A 355 -29.57 -3.07 14.01
C HIS A 355 -28.37 -2.21 13.54
N ARG A 356 -27.15 -2.65 13.83
CA ARG A 356 -25.89 -2.00 13.41
C ARG A 356 -25.24 -2.67 12.21
N GLN A 357 -25.92 -3.59 11.55
CA GLN A 357 -25.38 -4.31 10.40
C GLN A 357 -26.30 -4.15 9.19
N ILE A 358 -25.78 -4.49 8.00
CA ILE A 358 -26.59 -4.46 6.76
C ILE A 358 -27.73 -5.46 6.88
N ASP A 359 -28.95 -4.99 6.73
CA ASP A 359 -30.15 -5.82 6.66
C ASP A 359 -30.39 -6.27 5.19
N TRP A 360 -29.69 -7.32 4.79
CA TRP A 360 -29.78 -7.85 3.43
C TRP A 360 -31.19 -8.31 3.07
N ASP A 361 -31.91 -8.92 4.01
CA ASP A 361 -33.25 -9.45 3.75
C ASP A 361 -34.22 -8.33 3.41
N ARG A 362 -34.14 -7.19 4.11
CA ARG A 362 -34.90 -5.97 3.79
C ARG A 362 -34.56 -5.41 2.39
N LEU A 363 -33.29 -5.45 1.97
CA LEU A 363 -32.89 -4.99 0.63
C LEU A 363 -33.50 -5.85 -0.47
N TYR A 364 -33.57 -7.17 -0.27
CA TYR A 364 -34.25 -8.09 -1.19
C TYR A 364 -35.75 -7.82 -1.26
N GLU A 365 -36.39 -7.58 -0.14
CA GLU A 365 -37.83 -7.26 -0.10
C GLU A 365 -38.14 -5.95 -0.82
N ALA A 366 -37.36 -4.90 -0.58
CA ALA A 366 -37.50 -3.61 -1.26
C ALA A 366 -37.36 -3.77 -2.78
N ASN A 367 -36.40 -4.54 -3.26
CA ASN A 367 -36.23 -4.79 -4.68
C ASN A 367 -37.34 -5.61 -5.30
N ARG A 368 -37.90 -6.61 -4.60
CA ARG A 368 -39.10 -7.37 -5.08
C ARG A 368 -40.29 -6.45 -5.20
N GLY A 369 -40.49 -5.56 -4.22
CA GLY A 369 -41.55 -4.55 -4.28
C GLY A 369 -41.39 -3.58 -5.46
N ALA A 370 -40.17 -3.09 -5.72
CA ALA A 370 -39.86 -2.24 -6.86
C ALA A 370 -40.12 -2.97 -8.20
N SER A 371 -39.67 -4.22 -8.31
CA SER A 371 -39.86 -5.04 -9.51
C SER A 371 -41.31 -5.35 -9.79
N ALA A 372 -42.14 -5.56 -8.76
CA ALA A 372 -43.59 -5.75 -8.92
C ALA A 372 -44.30 -4.50 -9.49
N GLN A 373 -43.67 -3.33 -9.37
CA GLN A 373 -44.15 -2.05 -9.93
C GLN A 373 -43.46 -1.72 -11.28
N GLY A 374 -42.65 -2.62 -11.84
CA GLY A 374 -41.91 -2.40 -13.07
C GLY A 374 -40.74 -1.41 -12.94
N ALA A 375 -40.29 -1.14 -11.71
CA ALA A 375 -39.19 -0.25 -11.45
C ALA A 375 -37.82 -1.01 -11.39
N ASP A 376 -36.74 -0.25 -11.63
CA ASP A 376 -35.39 -0.74 -11.52
C ASP A 376 -34.99 -1.11 -10.08
N ALA A 377 -33.92 -1.90 -9.94
CA ALA A 377 -33.34 -2.25 -8.66
C ALA A 377 -33.05 -0.99 -7.81
N MET A 378 -33.59 -0.96 -6.59
CA MET A 378 -33.27 0.07 -5.60
C MET A 378 -31.91 -0.16 -4.96
N TYR A 379 -31.54 -1.43 -4.78
CA TYR A 379 -30.28 -1.86 -4.19
C TYR A 379 -29.60 -2.92 -5.05
N TYR A 380 -28.29 -2.85 -5.15
CA TYR A 380 -27.52 -3.81 -5.93
C TYR A 380 -26.08 -3.91 -5.42
N VAL A 381 -25.44 -5.01 -5.72
CA VAL A 381 -23.99 -5.14 -5.51
C VAL A 381 -23.30 -4.99 -6.85
N GLN A 382 -22.44 -3.99 -6.96
CA GLN A 382 -21.55 -3.79 -8.10
C GLN A 382 -20.18 -4.39 -7.83
N ALA A 383 -19.45 -4.74 -8.88
CA ALA A 383 -18.05 -5.11 -8.81
C ALA A 383 -17.21 -4.17 -9.68
N ARG A 384 -16.15 -3.60 -9.11
CA ARG A 384 -15.11 -2.87 -9.84
C ARG A 384 -13.99 -3.81 -10.22
N HIS A 385 -13.54 -3.74 -11.45
CA HIS A 385 -12.45 -4.53 -12.00
C HIS A 385 -11.30 -3.60 -12.39
N ASN A 386 -10.09 -3.93 -11.95
CA ASN A 386 -8.84 -3.24 -12.27
C ASN A 386 -7.81 -4.30 -12.68
N ASN A 387 -7.99 -4.88 -13.88
CA ASN A 387 -7.11 -5.93 -14.36
C ASN A 387 -5.95 -5.32 -15.13
N ASN A 388 -4.79 -5.97 -15.13
CA ASN A 388 -3.59 -5.49 -15.82
C ASN A 388 -2.90 -6.62 -16.57
N LEU A 389 -2.55 -6.36 -17.82
CA LEU A 389 -1.56 -7.14 -18.58
C LEU A 389 -0.25 -6.34 -18.59
N TYR A 390 0.77 -6.86 -17.92
CA TYR A 390 2.07 -6.24 -17.77
C TYR A 390 3.16 -7.12 -18.36
N LEU A 391 4.03 -6.54 -19.16
CA LEU A 391 5.21 -7.18 -19.73
C LEU A 391 6.41 -6.27 -19.53
N THR A 392 7.54 -6.78 -19.04
CA THR A 392 8.78 -6.02 -18.92
C THR A 392 9.99 -6.85 -19.32
N LEU A 393 10.90 -6.20 -20.02
CA LEU A 393 12.25 -6.68 -20.34
C LEU A 393 13.26 -5.77 -19.64
N ALA A 394 14.16 -6.35 -18.87
CA ALA A 394 15.25 -5.64 -18.22
C ALA A 394 16.58 -6.34 -18.53
N SER A 395 17.64 -5.56 -18.74
CA SER A 395 18.99 -6.11 -18.93
C SER A 395 20.01 -5.23 -18.23
N THR A 396 20.96 -5.85 -17.54
CA THR A 396 22.00 -5.18 -16.77
C THR A 396 23.35 -5.82 -17.06
N LEU A 397 24.29 -5.00 -17.50
CA LEU A 397 25.72 -5.33 -17.58
C LEU A 397 26.40 -4.84 -16.29
N THR A 398 26.99 -5.76 -15.54
CA THR A 398 27.86 -5.47 -14.39
C THR A 398 29.29 -5.72 -14.79
N LYS A 399 30.17 -4.76 -14.58
CA LYS A 399 31.62 -4.87 -14.91
C LYS A 399 32.46 -4.39 -13.74
N ASN A 400 33.30 -5.27 -13.22
CA ASN A 400 34.34 -4.90 -12.28
C ASN A 400 35.54 -4.33 -13.06
N LEU A 401 35.72 -3.01 -12.99
CA LEU A 401 36.82 -2.34 -13.71
C LEU A 401 38.15 -2.63 -13.03
N THR A 402 38.12 -2.58 -11.69
CA THR A 402 39.21 -2.99 -10.81
C THR A 402 38.65 -3.88 -9.69
N GLU A 403 39.48 -4.31 -8.75
CA GLU A 403 39.05 -5.02 -7.54
C GLU A 403 38.25 -4.12 -6.58
N LYS A 404 38.35 -2.80 -6.75
CA LYS A 404 37.73 -1.78 -5.89
C LYS A 404 36.69 -0.94 -6.59
N SER A 405 36.45 -1.16 -7.88
CA SER A 405 35.48 -0.38 -8.65
C SER A 405 34.59 -1.26 -9.50
N THR A 406 33.27 -0.97 -9.46
CA THR A 406 32.21 -1.66 -10.20
C THR A 406 31.41 -0.65 -10.99
N TRP A 407 31.15 -0.98 -12.25
CA TRP A 407 30.29 -0.23 -13.13
C TRP A 407 29.11 -1.10 -13.56
N ASN A 408 27.90 -0.56 -13.40
CA ASN A 408 26.68 -1.17 -13.87
C ASN A 408 26.02 -0.28 -14.93
N LEU A 409 25.54 -0.89 -16.00
CA LEU A 409 24.74 -0.24 -17.04
C LEU A 409 23.52 -1.10 -17.31
N GLY A 410 22.35 -0.52 -17.23
CA GLY A 410 21.12 -1.29 -17.45
C GLY A 410 20.04 -0.50 -18.15
N PHE A 411 19.13 -1.24 -18.77
CA PHE A 411 17.89 -0.68 -19.31
C PHE A 411 16.68 -1.55 -18.93
N ASN A 412 15.52 -0.95 -18.94
CA ASN A 412 14.26 -1.68 -18.90
C ASN A 412 13.23 -1.04 -19.81
N VAL A 413 12.36 -1.89 -20.37
CA VAL A 413 11.21 -1.51 -21.17
C VAL A 413 10.01 -2.25 -20.63
N ALA A 414 8.96 -1.52 -20.27
CA ALA A 414 7.73 -2.09 -19.71
C ALA A 414 6.50 -1.57 -20.45
N GLY A 415 5.63 -2.48 -20.83
CA GLY A 415 4.31 -2.19 -21.37
C GLY A 415 3.22 -2.66 -20.44
N ASN A 416 2.20 -1.84 -20.24
CA ASN A 416 1.02 -2.18 -19.44
C ASN A 416 -0.26 -1.83 -20.17
N LYS A 417 -1.24 -2.72 -20.10
CA LYS A 417 -2.62 -2.44 -20.48
C LYS A 417 -3.52 -2.75 -19.29
N GLY A 418 -4.04 -1.70 -18.69
CA GLY A 418 -5.03 -1.78 -17.61
C GLY A 418 -6.45 -1.83 -18.18
N PHE A 419 -7.27 -2.70 -17.63
CA PHE A 419 -8.68 -2.88 -18.01
C PHE A 419 -9.54 -2.46 -16.81
N HIS A 420 -10.23 -1.35 -16.94
CA HIS A 420 -11.03 -0.75 -15.89
C HIS A 420 -12.50 -0.75 -16.30
N TYR A 421 -13.30 -1.54 -15.59
CA TYR A 421 -14.73 -1.64 -15.84
C TYR A 421 -15.50 -2.00 -14.58
N GLN A 422 -16.80 -1.80 -14.64
CA GLN A 422 -17.73 -2.16 -13.58
C GLN A 422 -18.72 -3.19 -14.09
N THR A 423 -19.08 -4.16 -13.25
CA THR A 423 -20.11 -5.16 -13.56
C THR A 423 -21.19 -5.22 -12.47
N MET A 424 -22.36 -5.67 -12.85
CA MET A 424 -23.42 -6.04 -11.91
C MET A 424 -23.09 -7.39 -11.27
N ASP A 425 -22.79 -7.41 -9.97
CA ASP A 425 -22.45 -8.64 -9.24
C ASP A 425 -23.68 -9.35 -8.70
N ASP A 426 -24.64 -8.60 -8.13
CA ASP A 426 -25.90 -9.13 -7.62
C ASP A 426 -27.00 -8.05 -7.65
N MET A 427 -28.14 -8.35 -8.24
CA MET A 427 -29.30 -7.47 -8.33
C MET A 427 -30.19 -7.55 -7.08
N LEU A 428 -29.84 -8.34 -6.08
CA LEU A 428 -30.57 -8.52 -4.82
C LEU A 428 -32.09 -8.80 -5.02
N GLY A 429 -32.39 -9.68 -5.99
CA GLY A 429 -33.76 -10.10 -6.30
C GLY A 429 -34.56 -9.16 -7.20
N ALA A 430 -33.97 -8.09 -7.70
CA ALA A 430 -34.61 -7.23 -8.72
C ALA A 430 -34.57 -7.88 -10.10
N THR A 431 -35.54 -7.51 -10.96
CA THR A 431 -35.68 -8.03 -12.33
C THR A 431 -35.17 -7.07 -13.41
N SER A 432 -34.98 -5.79 -13.07
CA SER A 432 -34.62 -4.74 -14.03
C SER A 432 -33.59 -3.77 -13.44
N PHE A 433 -32.65 -3.33 -14.27
CA PHE A 433 -31.72 -2.22 -14.02
C PHE A 433 -31.26 -1.65 -15.35
N HIS A 434 -31.34 -0.33 -15.52
CA HIS A 434 -30.91 0.35 -16.75
C HIS A 434 -29.54 1.03 -16.56
N ASN A 435 -28.73 1.02 -17.61
CA ASN A 435 -27.39 1.65 -17.64
C ASN A 435 -27.48 3.16 -17.85
N VAL A 436 -28.02 3.87 -16.85
CA VAL A 436 -28.21 5.33 -16.89
C VAL A 436 -27.61 6.01 -15.67
N ASN A 437 -27.13 7.24 -15.85
CA ASN A 437 -26.60 8.08 -14.77
C ASN A 437 -27.75 8.74 -13.99
N ASN A 438 -28.22 8.09 -12.96
CA ASN A 438 -29.32 8.58 -12.13
C ASN A 438 -29.00 9.89 -11.39
N TYR A 439 -27.72 10.22 -11.19
CA TYR A 439 -27.32 11.51 -10.60
C TYR A 439 -27.51 12.69 -11.55
N ALA A 440 -27.51 12.46 -12.86
CA ALA A 440 -27.74 13.48 -13.88
C ALA A 440 -29.23 13.69 -14.19
N ILE A 441 -30.11 12.76 -13.74
CA ILE A 441 -31.55 12.91 -13.85
C ILE A 441 -31.99 14.02 -12.89
N GLY A 442 -32.74 14.98 -13.42
CA GLY A 442 -33.15 16.20 -12.68
C GLY A 442 -32.36 17.42 -13.17
N THR A 443 -31.08 17.30 -13.50
CA THR A 443 -30.36 18.28 -14.31
C THR A 443 -30.73 18.15 -15.79
N PHE A 444 -30.86 16.91 -16.25
CA PHE A 444 -31.32 16.55 -17.61
C PHE A 444 -32.59 15.70 -17.57
N ALA A 445 -33.38 15.71 -18.64
CA ALA A 445 -34.49 14.81 -18.74
C ALA A 445 -34.07 13.33 -18.73
N LYS A 446 -34.89 12.47 -18.12
CA LYS A 446 -34.60 11.03 -17.96
C LYS A 446 -34.24 10.31 -19.29
N ASN A 447 -34.84 10.74 -20.39
CA ASN A 447 -34.61 10.14 -21.72
C ASN A 447 -33.58 10.92 -22.55
N SER A 448 -32.84 11.87 -21.95
CA SER A 448 -31.82 12.64 -22.63
C SER A 448 -30.58 11.80 -22.89
N ASP A 449 -29.85 12.07 -23.98
CA ASP A 449 -28.55 11.50 -24.25
C ASP A 449 -27.57 11.76 -23.11
N ALA A 450 -27.66 12.91 -22.42
CA ALA A 450 -26.79 13.31 -21.33
C ALA A 450 -26.80 12.36 -20.13
N VAL A 451 -27.88 11.60 -19.90
CA VAL A 451 -27.95 10.63 -18.79
C VAL A 451 -27.45 9.24 -19.17
N GLN A 452 -27.09 9.00 -20.44
CA GLN A 452 -26.61 7.69 -20.87
C GLN A 452 -25.14 7.47 -20.48
N TYR A 453 -24.84 6.33 -19.85
CA TYR A 453 -23.43 5.92 -19.67
C TYR A 453 -22.81 5.43 -20.99
N ASP A 454 -23.63 4.90 -21.90
CA ASP A 454 -23.17 4.47 -23.22
C ASP A 454 -24.19 4.79 -24.33
N LEU A 455 -23.91 5.82 -25.11
CA LEU A 455 -24.72 6.20 -26.29
C LEU A 455 -24.68 5.18 -27.45
N ASN A 456 -23.72 4.26 -27.44
CA ASN A 456 -23.71 3.17 -28.41
C ASN A 456 -24.79 2.11 -28.08
N HIS A 457 -25.22 2.05 -26.82
CA HIS A 457 -26.25 1.15 -26.31
C HIS A 457 -27.15 1.91 -25.31
N PRO A 458 -27.98 2.86 -25.78
CA PRO A 458 -28.80 3.69 -24.89
C PRO A 458 -29.85 2.84 -24.17
N ASN A 459 -30.10 3.17 -22.90
CA ASN A 459 -31.03 2.49 -22.02
C ASN A 459 -30.84 0.96 -21.95
N ALA A 460 -29.60 0.49 -22.09
CA ALA A 460 -29.30 -0.93 -22.04
C ALA A 460 -29.75 -1.54 -20.70
N LEU A 461 -30.43 -2.67 -20.75
CA LEU A 461 -30.73 -3.48 -19.58
C LEU A 461 -29.45 -4.18 -19.12
N VAL A 462 -29.23 -4.17 -17.81
CA VAL A 462 -28.06 -4.75 -17.16
C VAL A 462 -28.46 -5.95 -16.34
N GLY A 463 -27.96 -7.12 -16.69
CA GLY A 463 -28.06 -8.37 -15.93
C GLY A 463 -26.83 -8.64 -15.09
N LYS A 464 -26.89 -9.71 -14.30
CA LYS A 464 -25.74 -10.17 -13.50
C LYS A 464 -24.53 -10.50 -14.41
N GLY A 465 -23.39 -9.89 -14.15
CA GLY A 465 -22.16 -10.05 -14.90
C GLY A 465 -21.97 -9.03 -16.02
N ASP A 466 -23.02 -8.32 -16.44
CA ASP A 466 -22.93 -7.32 -17.48
C ASP A 466 -22.17 -6.08 -17.04
N LYS A 467 -21.46 -5.45 -17.97
CA LYS A 467 -20.77 -4.19 -17.78
C LYS A 467 -21.75 -3.01 -17.80
N PHE A 468 -21.55 -2.07 -16.89
CA PHE A 468 -22.34 -0.84 -16.80
C PHE A 468 -21.52 0.30 -16.18
N GLY A 469 -22.00 1.53 -16.33
CA GLY A 469 -21.39 2.72 -15.75
C GLY A 469 -20.16 3.17 -16.52
N TYR A 470 -19.10 2.35 -16.57
CA TYR A 470 -17.87 2.65 -17.34
C TYR A 470 -17.14 1.39 -17.81
N ASP A 471 -16.44 1.51 -18.92
CA ASP A 471 -15.48 0.54 -19.44
C ASP A 471 -14.39 1.29 -20.22
N TYR A 472 -13.14 1.19 -19.81
CA TYR A 472 -11.99 1.81 -20.48
C TYR A 472 -10.69 1.07 -20.21
N ASN A 473 -9.70 1.28 -21.06
CA ASN A 473 -8.35 0.79 -20.86
C ASN A 473 -7.38 1.96 -20.63
N ILE A 474 -6.33 1.73 -19.85
CA ILE A 474 -5.17 2.61 -19.75
C ILE A 474 -3.96 1.87 -20.30
N ASN A 475 -3.31 2.46 -21.29
CA ASN A 475 -2.08 1.91 -21.87
C ASN A 475 -0.90 2.77 -21.43
N VAL A 476 0.16 2.12 -20.95
CA VAL A 476 1.40 2.79 -20.52
C VAL A 476 2.59 2.07 -21.14
N LEU A 477 3.48 2.83 -21.76
CA LEU A 477 4.83 2.39 -22.13
C LEU A 477 5.83 3.14 -21.28
N ARG A 478 6.72 2.43 -20.62
CA ARG A 478 7.82 2.98 -19.81
C ARG A 478 9.15 2.43 -20.25
N THR A 479 10.12 3.30 -20.46
CA THR A 479 11.48 2.91 -20.77
C THR A 479 12.46 3.65 -19.86
N ASN A 480 13.50 2.99 -19.41
CA ASN A 480 14.57 3.59 -18.62
C ASN A 480 15.93 3.04 -19.06
N LEU A 481 16.89 3.92 -19.14
CA LEU A 481 18.32 3.62 -19.23
C LEU A 481 18.98 4.19 -17.97
N TRP A 482 19.82 3.40 -17.33
CA TRP A 482 20.47 3.82 -16.09
C TRP A 482 21.92 3.32 -16.03
N THR A 483 22.73 4.01 -15.25
CA THR A 483 24.10 3.62 -14.96
C THR A 483 24.42 3.88 -13.48
N ASN A 484 25.32 3.08 -12.94
CA ASN A 484 25.77 3.18 -11.56
C ASN A 484 27.26 2.82 -11.51
N TYR A 485 28.08 3.70 -10.96
CA TYR A 485 29.51 3.48 -10.72
C TYR A 485 29.77 3.58 -9.22
N ALA A 486 30.49 2.61 -8.67
CA ALA A 486 30.89 2.59 -7.27
C ALA A 486 32.39 2.27 -7.16
N GLU A 487 33.12 2.97 -6.30
CA GLU A 487 34.57 2.77 -6.08
C GLU A 487 34.91 2.98 -4.61
N THR A 488 35.94 2.22 -4.19
CA THR A 488 36.61 2.35 -2.90
C THR A 488 38.02 2.88 -3.11
N PHE A 489 38.31 4.08 -2.61
CA PHE A 489 39.60 4.70 -2.66
C PHE A 489 40.16 4.97 -1.25
N GLY A 490 41.02 4.09 -0.76
CA GLY A 490 41.52 4.14 0.61
C GLY A 490 40.37 3.95 1.62
N ILE A 491 40.11 4.97 2.43
CA ILE A 491 39.03 5.04 3.42
C ILE A 491 37.72 5.63 2.84
N LEU A 492 37.77 6.15 1.61
CA LEU A 492 36.67 6.76 0.93
C LEU A 492 35.93 5.74 0.05
N HIS A 493 34.65 5.60 0.23
CA HIS A 493 33.75 4.87 -0.66
C HIS A 493 32.80 5.86 -1.31
N TYR A 494 32.64 5.80 -2.63
CA TYR A 494 31.70 6.68 -3.32
C TYR A 494 30.97 5.94 -4.43
N SER A 495 29.77 6.44 -4.74
CA SER A 495 28.99 5.97 -5.88
C SER A 495 28.32 7.13 -6.60
N LEU A 496 28.18 6.96 -7.92
CA LEU A 496 27.49 7.85 -8.82
C LEU A 496 26.44 7.05 -9.57
N ALA A 497 25.21 7.52 -9.59
CA ALA A 497 24.14 6.91 -10.37
C ALA A 497 23.42 7.96 -11.21
N ALA A 498 23.01 7.57 -12.41
CA ALA A 498 22.20 8.40 -13.29
C ALA A 498 21.18 7.54 -14.04
N LYS A 499 20.05 8.13 -14.37
CA LYS A 499 19.01 7.52 -15.21
C LYS A 499 18.37 8.53 -16.14
N VAL A 500 17.86 8.06 -17.27
CA VAL A 500 16.99 8.77 -18.20
C VAL A 500 15.88 7.84 -18.62
N GLY A 501 14.67 8.35 -18.76
CA GLY A 501 13.51 7.54 -19.09
C GLY A 501 12.50 8.29 -19.95
N TYR A 502 11.63 7.51 -20.57
CA TYR A 502 10.48 7.98 -21.31
C TYR A 502 9.25 7.20 -20.89
N ASP A 503 8.15 7.91 -20.62
CA ASP A 503 6.84 7.37 -20.35
C ASP A 503 5.82 7.94 -21.34
N GLY A 504 5.06 7.04 -22.00
CA GLY A 504 3.91 7.40 -22.82
C GLY A 504 2.65 6.76 -22.28
N MET A 505 1.56 7.53 -22.13
CA MET A 505 0.30 6.99 -21.59
C MET A 505 -0.92 7.53 -22.32
N ASN A 506 -1.91 6.68 -22.54
CA ASN A 506 -3.19 7.05 -23.13
C ASN A 506 -4.35 6.22 -22.54
N ARG A 507 -5.57 6.76 -22.67
CA ARG A 507 -6.82 6.09 -22.35
C ARG A 507 -7.51 5.63 -23.64
N ASP A 508 -8.22 4.48 -23.56
CA ASP A 508 -9.04 3.96 -24.65
C ASP A 508 -10.43 3.60 -24.11
N GLY A 509 -11.39 4.52 -24.26
CA GLY A 509 -12.77 4.39 -23.79
C GLY A 509 -13.57 3.39 -24.61
N LYS A 510 -14.33 2.52 -23.96
CA LYS A 510 -15.16 1.48 -24.58
C LYS A 510 -16.65 1.80 -24.53
N MET A 511 -17.05 2.78 -23.71
CA MET A 511 -18.40 3.34 -23.62
C MET A 511 -18.39 4.79 -24.06
N ARG A 512 -19.44 5.21 -24.76
CA ARG A 512 -19.63 6.60 -25.21
C ARG A 512 -20.53 7.34 -24.23
N ASN A 513 -19.92 8.03 -23.27
CA ASN A 513 -20.63 8.74 -22.21
C ASN A 513 -21.44 9.92 -22.77
N GLY A 514 -22.69 10.06 -22.35
CA GLY A 514 -23.62 11.08 -22.87
C GLY A 514 -23.18 12.51 -22.57
N LEU A 515 -22.61 12.78 -21.39
CA LEU A 515 -22.05 14.09 -21.05
C LEU A 515 -20.80 14.44 -21.85
N PHE A 516 -20.09 13.42 -22.35
CA PHE A 516 -18.83 13.55 -23.11
C PHE A 516 -18.85 12.78 -24.43
N ALA A 517 -19.95 12.89 -25.17
CA ALA A 517 -20.24 12.13 -26.40
C ALA A 517 -19.09 12.12 -27.42
N ASN A 518 -18.35 13.24 -27.52
CA ASN A 518 -17.25 13.42 -28.47
C ASN A 518 -15.86 13.22 -27.85
N ASN A 519 -15.76 12.93 -26.54
CA ASN A 519 -14.49 12.85 -25.82
C ASN A 519 -14.44 11.71 -24.77
N SER A 520 -15.14 10.61 -25.02
CA SER A 520 -15.18 9.48 -24.07
C SER A 520 -14.93 8.13 -24.73
N PHE A 521 -15.31 7.96 -25.99
CA PHE A 521 -15.14 6.74 -26.77
C PHE A 521 -13.85 6.75 -27.59
N GLY A 522 -13.15 5.61 -27.69
CA GLY A 522 -11.91 5.47 -28.41
C GLY A 522 -10.69 6.02 -27.67
N LYS A 523 -9.58 6.16 -28.39
CA LYS A 523 -8.28 6.54 -27.83
C LYS A 523 -8.16 8.03 -27.57
N SER A 524 -7.65 8.41 -26.38
CA SER A 524 -7.19 9.77 -26.10
C SER A 524 -5.91 10.09 -26.88
N LYS A 525 -5.48 11.36 -26.84
CA LYS A 525 -4.09 11.71 -27.14
C LYS A 525 -3.15 10.93 -26.22
N THR A 526 -1.87 10.84 -26.57
CA THR A 526 -0.84 10.27 -25.71
C THR A 526 -0.14 11.40 -24.95
N ALA A 527 -0.10 11.30 -23.62
CA ALA A 527 0.76 12.14 -22.80
C ALA A 527 2.15 11.54 -22.78
N ASN A 528 3.15 12.35 -23.09
CA ASN A 528 4.55 11.94 -23.20
C ASN A 528 5.39 12.69 -22.18
N PHE A 529 6.24 11.95 -21.44
CA PHE A 529 7.10 12.51 -20.42
C PHE A 529 8.52 11.98 -20.58
N LEU A 530 9.49 12.89 -20.46
CA LEU A 530 10.89 12.54 -20.26
C LEU A 530 11.19 12.63 -18.78
N SER A 531 11.80 11.61 -18.22
CA SER A 531 12.21 11.52 -16.82
C SER A 531 13.73 11.34 -16.74
N GLY A 532 14.30 11.57 -15.57
CA GLY A 532 15.72 11.36 -15.36
C GLY A 532 16.16 11.78 -13.97
N GLY A 533 17.39 11.45 -13.63
CA GLY A 533 17.96 11.82 -12.36
C GLY A 533 19.40 11.44 -12.20
N PHE A 534 19.99 11.96 -11.14
CA PHE A 534 21.33 11.60 -10.72
C PHE A 534 21.42 11.51 -9.21
N LYS A 535 22.34 10.70 -8.72
CA LYS A 535 22.68 10.54 -7.31
C LYS A 535 24.18 10.48 -7.12
N PHE A 536 24.60 11.06 -6.01
CA PHE A 536 25.94 10.91 -5.44
C PHE A 536 25.80 10.35 -4.02
N ALA A 537 26.60 9.38 -3.66
CA ALA A 537 26.79 8.95 -2.29
C ALA A 537 28.29 8.80 -2.01
N GLY A 538 28.69 9.24 -0.83
CA GLY A 538 30.05 9.09 -0.34
C GLY A 538 30.07 8.70 1.13
N SER A 539 31.00 7.83 1.52
CA SER A 539 31.25 7.50 2.92
C SER A 539 32.73 7.43 3.23
N VAL A 540 33.08 7.79 4.44
CA VAL A 540 34.43 7.76 4.97
C VAL A 540 34.49 6.75 6.11
N ASP A 541 35.34 5.76 5.95
CA ASP A 541 35.59 4.70 6.93
C ASP A 541 36.70 5.14 7.90
N MET A 542 36.34 5.39 9.14
CA MET A 542 37.26 5.86 10.17
C MET A 542 37.81 4.67 10.96
N SER A 543 39.08 4.73 11.36
CA SER A 543 39.82 3.60 11.96
C SER A 543 39.28 3.04 13.28
N ASN A 544 38.27 3.68 13.88
CA ASN A 544 37.68 3.30 15.17
C ASN A 544 36.32 2.58 15.03
N GLY A 545 35.98 2.08 13.86
CA GLY A 545 34.67 1.45 13.58
C GLY A 545 33.53 2.44 13.32
N SER A 546 33.89 3.69 13.04
CA SER A 546 32.92 4.75 12.66
C SER A 546 32.91 4.92 11.15
N VAL A 547 31.70 5.12 10.59
CA VAL A 547 31.49 5.46 9.18
C VAL A 547 30.61 6.70 9.10
N LEU A 548 31.08 7.72 8.40
CA LEU A 548 30.31 8.91 8.09
C LEU A 548 29.89 8.85 6.62
N SER A 549 28.60 8.95 6.32
CA SER A 549 28.05 8.85 4.97
C SER A 549 27.24 10.08 4.62
N LEU A 550 27.37 10.56 3.38
CA LEU A 550 26.57 11.65 2.79
C LEU A 550 25.97 11.16 1.47
N GLY A 551 24.69 11.39 1.28
CA GLY A 551 24.00 11.16 0.03
C GLY A 551 23.26 12.39 -0.46
N VAL A 552 23.27 12.65 -1.77
CA VAL A 552 22.51 13.72 -2.43
C VAL A 552 21.96 13.20 -3.76
N GLY A 553 20.71 13.51 -4.06
CA GLY A 553 20.07 13.09 -5.31
C GLY A 553 19.06 14.11 -5.83
N TYR A 554 18.89 14.12 -7.13
CA TYR A 554 17.86 14.88 -7.82
C TYR A 554 17.23 14.00 -8.91
N GLU A 555 15.89 14.01 -8.97
CA GLU A 555 15.13 13.20 -9.92
C GLU A 555 13.91 13.97 -10.44
N ALA A 556 13.69 13.92 -11.75
CA ALA A 556 12.44 14.27 -12.41
C ALA A 556 11.66 12.98 -12.68
N LYS A 557 10.60 12.72 -11.91
CA LYS A 557 9.78 11.51 -11.97
C LYS A 557 8.45 11.75 -12.68
N THR A 558 8.12 10.91 -13.65
CA THR A 558 6.84 10.97 -14.36
C THR A 558 5.66 10.77 -13.40
N PRO A 559 4.55 11.53 -13.54
CA PRO A 559 3.31 11.25 -12.83
C PRO A 559 2.78 9.85 -13.20
N ASN A 560 2.22 9.15 -12.24
CA ASN A 560 1.60 7.86 -12.52
C ASN A 560 0.29 8.03 -13.32
N ALA A 561 -0.07 7.06 -14.15
CA ALA A 561 -1.28 7.12 -14.97
C ALA A 561 -2.57 7.24 -14.13
N TYR A 562 -2.56 6.72 -12.90
CA TYR A 562 -3.68 6.85 -11.95
C TYR A 562 -4.06 8.30 -11.63
N VAL A 563 -3.11 9.23 -11.63
CA VAL A 563 -3.35 10.66 -11.37
C VAL A 563 -3.30 11.50 -12.65
N ALA A 564 -3.11 10.88 -13.82
CA ALA A 564 -2.92 11.60 -15.07
C ALA A 564 -4.23 12.00 -15.76
N PHE A 565 -5.31 11.26 -15.54
CA PHE A 565 -6.62 11.51 -16.14
C PHE A 565 -7.57 12.15 -15.16
N GLN A 566 -8.27 13.21 -15.58
CA GLN A 566 -9.15 13.98 -14.71
C GLN A 566 -10.37 13.17 -14.24
N ALA A 567 -11.04 12.50 -15.16
CA ALA A 567 -12.21 11.66 -14.87
C ALA A 567 -12.23 10.42 -15.80
N PRO A 568 -11.34 9.45 -15.57
CA PRO A 568 -11.16 8.34 -16.52
C PRO A 568 -12.40 7.46 -16.68
N GLU A 569 -13.31 7.46 -15.71
CA GLU A 569 -14.59 6.75 -15.81
C GLU A 569 -15.56 7.44 -16.79
N MET A 570 -15.34 8.72 -17.14
CA MET A 570 -16.27 9.53 -17.94
C MET A 570 -15.70 10.04 -19.28
N ASN A 571 -14.41 10.41 -19.31
CA ASN A 571 -13.84 11.07 -20.50
C ASN A 571 -12.32 10.82 -20.67
N ASN A 572 -11.78 11.38 -21.77
CA ASN A 572 -10.39 11.25 -22.20
C ASN A 572 -9.49 12.39 -21.71
N ASP A 573 -9.99 13.32 -20.86
CA ASP A 573 -9.26 14.50 -20.46
C ASP A 573 -8.12 14.18 -19.48
N PHE A 574 -6.95 14.73 -19.78
CA PHE A 574 -5.84 14.74 -18.85
C PHE A 574 -6.03 15.82 -17.76
N VAL A 575 -5.42 15.56 -16.61
CA VAL A 575 -5.31 16.56 -15.55
C VAL A 575 -4.58 17.80 -16.10
N LYS A 576 -5.16 18.97 -15.85
CA LYS A 576 -4.58 20.25 -16.26
C LYS A 576 -3.26 20.50 -15.52
N ASP A 577 -2.27 21.05 -16.22
CA ASP A 577 -0.95 21.36 -15.67
C ASP A 577 -0.17 20.14 -15.14
N LEU A 578 -0.45 18.94 -15.67
CA LEU A 578 0.26 17.72 -15.30
C LEU A 578 1.74 17.82 -15.70
N LYS A 579 2.65 17.65 -14.74
CA LYS A 579 4.10 17.77 -14.90
C LYS A 579 4.83 16.69 -14.10
N ASN A 580 6.10 16.48 -14.44
CA ASN A 580 6.99 15.66 -13.65
C ASN A 580 7.10 16.18 -12.22
N GLU A 581 7.11 15.26 -11.26
CA GLU A 581 7.54 15.55 -9.89
C GLU A 581 9.05 15.78 -9.89
N LEU A 582 9.50 16.90 -9.29
CA LEU A 582 10.91 17.20 -9.12
C LEU A 582 11.30 16.91 -7.69
N ILE A 583 12.17 15.92 -7.51
CA ILE A 583 12.52 15.34 -6.22
C ILE A 583 13.98 15.67 -5.92
N PHE A 584 14.22 16.44 -4.86
CA PHE A 584 15.52 16.56 -4.23
C PHE A 584 15.56 15.68 -2.98
N SER A 585 16.65 14.98 -2.75
CA SER A 585 16.85 14.17 -1.55
C SER A 585 18.29 14.25 -1.05
N SER A 586 18.47 14.27 0.27
CA SER A 586 19.78 14.25 0.91
C SER A 586 19.72 13.52 2.25
N GLU A 587 20.84 12.95 2.65
CA GLU A 587 21.00 12.21 3.91
C GLU A 587 22.43 12.38 4.42
N LEU A 588 22.56 12.57 5.73
CA LEU A 588 23.82 12.46 6.48
C LEU A 588 23.65 11.36 7.52
N SER A 589 24.49 10.37 7.51
CA SER A 589 24.41 9.22 8.41
C SER A 589 25.75 8.96 9.09
N TYR A 590 25.71 8.70 10.39
CA TYR A 590 26.86 8.27 11.18
C TYR A 590 26.58 6.86 11.73
N GLN A 591 27.47 5.94 11.45
CA GLN A 591 27.43 4.57 11.97
C GLN A 591 28.62 4.34 12.89
N PHE A 592 28.39 3.60 13.95
CA PHE A 592 29.43 3.19 14.89
C PHE A 592 29.25 1.72 15.25
N SER A 593 30.30 0.93 15.05
CA SER A 593 30.26 -0.52 15.24
C SER A 593 31.46 -0.99 16.06
N THR A 594 31.14 -1.65 17.19
CA THR A 594 32.12 -2.35 18.03
C THR A 594 31.66 -3.78 18.28
N SER A 595 32.40 -4.54 19.08
CA SER A 595 32.00 -5.91 19.46
C SER A 595 30.71 -5.99 20.29
N TRP A 596 30.32 -4.89 20.98
CA TRP A 596 29.17 -4.84 21.89
C TRP A 596 28.10 -3.82 21.51
N LEU A 597 28.43 -2.86 20.63
CA LEU A 597 27.49 -1.81 20.16
C LEU A 597 27.51 -1.70 18.65
N HIS A 598 26.33 -1.74 18.05
CA HIS A 598 26.10 -1.31 16.68
C HIS A 598 25.06 -0.20 16.70
N ALA A 599 25.45 1.02 16.31
CA ALA A 599 24.63 2.21 16.34
C ALA A 599 24.60 2.92 14.98
N ASN A 600 23.48 3.55 14.69
CA ASN A 600 23.29 4.37 13.51
C ASN A 600 22.44 5.59 13.88
N LEU A 601 22.88 6.79 13.45
CA LEU A 601 22.16 8.05 13.54
C LEU A 601 22.11 8.65 12.15
N SER A 602 20.91 8.88 11.61
CA SER A 602 20.70 9.46 10.27
C SER A 602 19.81 10.69 10.36
N GLY A 603 20.21 11.78 9.68
CA GLY A 603 19.37 12.92 9.39
C GLY A 603 19.10 12.98 7.89
N TYR A 604 17.87 13.24 7.49
CA TYR A 604 17.48 13.29 6.09
C TYR A 604 16.59 14.49 5.77
N TYR A 605 16.67 14.91 4.51
CA TYR A 605 15.80 15.94 3.94
C TYR A 605 15.46 15.58 2.50
N SER A 606 14.16 15.63 2.17
CA SER A 606 13.67 15.44 0.81
C SER A 606 12.57 16.46 0.49
N ARG A 607 12.58 16.95 -0.74
CA ARG A 607 11.58 17.91 -1.24
C ARG A 607 11.03 17.40 -2.56
N VAL A 608 9.71 17.38 -2.69
CA VAL A 608 8.98 17.02 -3.91
C VAL A 608 8.21 18.24 -4.38
N ASN A 609 8.54 18.75 -5.56
CA ASN A 609 7.80 19.84 -6.20
C ASN A 609 6.92 19.27 -7.32
N ASN A 610 5.82 19.96 -7.65
CA ASN A 610 4.85 19.61 -8.69
C ASN A 610 4.17 18.26 -8.45
N ALA A 611 3.99 17.82 -7.20
CA ALA A 611 3.20 16.63 -6.91
C ALA A 611 1.77 16.81 -7.41
N THR A 612 1.21 15.74 -7.95
CA THR A 612 -0.20 15.66 -8.36
C THR A 612 -0.90 14.63 -7.49
N GLU A 613 -2.01 15.03 -6.88
CA GLU A 613 -2.92 14.14 -6.16
C GLU A 613 -4.25 14.08 -6.91
N TRP A 614 -4.93 12.94 -6.82
CA TRP A 614 -6.23 12.72 -7.41
C TRP A 614 -7.14 12.02 -6.41
N THR A 615 -8.38 12.47 -6.31
CA THR A 615 -9.38 11.89 -5.43
C THR A 615 -10.77 11.99 -6.04
N CYS A 616 -11.61 10.99 -5.77
CA CYS A 616 -13.02 11.00 -6.12
C CYS A 616 -13.86 10.80 -4.86
N PHE A 617 -14.77 11.70 -4.59
CA PHE A 617 -15.66 11.62 -3.44
C PHE A 617 -17.06 12.16 -3.76
N TYR A 618 -18.05 11.77 -2.94
CA TYR A 618 -19.39 12.32 -3.05
C TYR A 618 -19.39 13.76 -2.54
N PHE A 619 -19.79 14.67 -3.40
CA PHE A 619 -19.78 16.10 -3.14
C PHE A 619 -21.24 16.59 -3.02
N ASP A 620 -21.62 17.02 -1.82
CA ASP A 620 -23.01 17.39 -1.51
C ASP A 620 -23.55 18.54 -2.39
N ASP A 621 -22.70 19.52 -2.73
CA ASP A 621 -23.11 20.70 -3.48
C ASP A 621 -23.57 20.38 -4.91
N ILE A 622 -23.04 19.29 -5.48
CA ILE A 622 -23.46 18.79 -6.79
C ILE A 622 -24.36 17.54 -6.68
N ASN A 623 -24.62 17.08 -5.47
CA ASN A 623 -25.39 15.87 -5.16
C ASN A 623 -24.91 14.63 -5.93
N SER A 624 -23.62 14.52 -6.18
CA SER A 624 -22.99 13.45 -6.96
C SER A 624 -21.51 13.26 -6.62
N PHE A 625 -20.86 12.35 -7.33
CA PHE A 625 -19.41 12.19 -7.25
C PHE A 625 -18.69 13.30 -8.02
N SER A 626 -17.60 13.79 -7.44
CA SER A 626 -16.69 14.75 -8.03
C SER A 626 -15.31 14.13 -8.19
N TYR A 627 -14.72 14.33 -9.35
CA TYR A 627 -13.36 13.89 -9.69
C TYR A 627 -12.42 15.07 -9.57
N ASN A 628 -11.57 15.05 -8.56
CA ASN A 628 -10.75 16.19 -8.15
C ASN A 628 -9.27 15.90 -8.37
N SER A 629 -8.58 16.79 -9.08
CA SER A 629 -7.11 16.82 -9.18
C SER A 629 -6.54 18.01 -8.44
N LEU A 630 -5.49 17.77 -7.67
CA LEU A 630 -4.70 18.78 -6.99
C LEU A 630 -3.32 18.81 -7.64
N THR A 631 -2.97 19.95 -8.24
CA THR A 631 -1.69 20.16 -8.94
C THR A 631 -0.90 21.29 -8.30
N LYS A 632 0.36 21.50 -8.74
CA LYS A 632 1.29 22.49 -8.18
C LYS A 632 1.57 22.30 -6.68
N LEU A 633 1.36 21.09 -6.17
CA LEU A 633 1.57 20.76 -4.78
C LEU A 633 3.06 20.51 -4.53
N ASN A 634 3.61 21.15 -3.50
CA ASN A 634 4.98 20.95 -3.06
C ASN A 634 4.99 20.34 -1.66
N LYS A 635 5.86 19.38 -1.45
CA LYS A 635 5.96 18.62 -0.20
C LYS A 635 7.39 18.60 0.32
N VAL A 636 7.53 18.43 1.64
CA VAL A 636 8.81 18.26 2.31
C VAL A 636 8.74 17.09 3.28
N TYR A 637 9.82 16.35 3.35
CA TYR A 637 10.04 15.23 4.25
C TYR A 637 11.39 15.39 4.92
N TYR A 638 11.44 15.44 6.24
CA TYR A 638 12.71 15.51 6.98
C TYR A 638 12.57 14.89 8.36
N GLY A 639 13.68 14.48 8.93
CA GLY A 639 13.68 13.87 10.25
C GLY A 639 15.02 13.29 10.66
N VAL A 640 14.99 12.69 11.84
CA VAL A 640 16.12 12.00 12.44
C VAL A 640 15.72 10.56 12.78
N GLU A 641 16.60 9.63 12.51
CA GLU A 641 16.45 8.20 12.78
C GLU A 641 17.63 7.73 13.63
N LEU A 642 17.33 7.01 14.71
CA LEU A 642 18.32 6.40 15.61
C LEU A 642 18.05 4.91 15.72
N GLY A 643 19.06 4.11 15.52
CA GLY A 643 19.04 2.68 15.83
C GLY A 643 20.26 2.27 16.63
N MET A 644 20.07 1.52 17.70
CA MET A 644 21.15 0.97 18.53
C MET A 644 20.87 -0.48 18.89
N LYS A 645 21.87 -1.32 18.79
CA LYS A 645 21.86 -2.72 19.23
C LYS A 645 23.04 -2.94 20.16
N PHE A 646 22.73 -3.23 21.41
CA PHE A 646 23.71 -3.51 22.44
C PHE A 646 23.77 -5.01 22.70
N LYS A 647 24.92 -5.61 22.57
CA LYS A 647 25.18 -6.97 23.01
C LYS A 647 25.55 -6.95 24.48
N LEU A 648 24.56 -7.12 25.36
CA LEU A 648 24.78 -7.07 26.82
C LEU A 648 25.57 -8.28 27.30
N THR A 649 25.26 -9.47 26.76
CA THR A 649 25.95 -10.72 27.00
C THR A 649 26.01 -11.54 25.71
N SER A 650 26.60 -12.74 25.76
CA SER A 650 26.57 -13.66 24.60
C SER A 650 25.17 -14.17 24.23
N PHE A 651 24.19 -14.00 25.10
CA PHE A 651 22.83 -14.51 24.95
C PHE A 651 21.73 -13.44 25.12
N LEU A 652 22.10 -12.17 25.41
CA LEU A 652 21.14 -11.11 25.67
C LEU A 652 21.53 -9.83 24.92
N ASP A 653 20.64 -9.37 24.04
CA ASP A 653 20.76 -8.12 23.29
C ASP A 653 19.67 -7.12 23.74
N LEU A 654 20.05 -5.84 23.80
CA LEU A 654 19.14 -4.72 23.98
C LEU A 654 19.07 -3.93 22.66
N LYS A 655 17.86 -3.61 22.23
CA LYS A 655 17.59 -2.78 21.04
C LYS A 655 16.93 -1.48 21.45
N ALA A 656 17.35 -0.36 20.86
CA ALA A 656 16.68 0.92 21.01
C ALA A 656 16.58 1.60 19.65
N LEU A 657 15.36 1.91 19.22
CA LEU A 657 15.10 2.57 17.94
C LEU A 657 14.22 3.78 18.16
N GLY A 658 14.40 4.79 17.31
CA GLY A 658 13.54 5.96 17.35
C GLY A 658 13.56 6.73 16.05
N THR A 659 12.43 7.35 15.72
CA THR A 659 12.33 8.34 14.65
C THR A 659 11.41 9.49 15.06
N ILE A 660 11.84 10.69 14.70
CA ILE A 660 11.02 11.89 14.74
C ILE A 660 11.10 12.50 13.34
N SER A 661 9.97 12.57 12.68
CA SER A 661 9.90 13.02 11.30
C SER A 661 8.82 14.09 11.10
N GLU A 662 8.94 14.85 10.02
CA GLU A 662 7.92 15.75 9.50
C GLU A 662 7.76 15.47 8.00
N ALA A 663 6.52 15.29 7.57
CA ALA A 663 6.15 15.06 6.18
C ALA A 663 4.90 15.88 5.88
N LYS A 664 5.03 16.97 5.12
CA LYS A 664 3.92 17.92 4.94
C LYS A 664 3.98 18.70 3.63
N ASN A 665 2.83 19.24 3.26
CA ASN A 665 2.70 20.17 2.17
C ASN A 665 3.31 21.53 2.56
N ILE A 666 4.07 22.14 1.66
CA ILE A 666 4.68 23.47 1.86
C ILE A 666 4.08 24.56 0.93
N SER A 667 3.14 24.15 0.08
CA SER A 667 2.33 25.06 -0.75
C SER A 667 0.85 24.70 -0.66
N ASN A 668 -0.02 25.62 -1.09
CA ASN A 668 -1.37 25.30 -1.48
C ASN A 668 -1.37 24.57 -2.83
N ALA A 669 -2.51 24.03 -3.23
CA ALA A 669 -2.68 23.32 -4.50
C ALA A 669 -3.71 24.04 -5.39
N HIS A 670 -3.49 24.01 -6.70
CA HIS A 670 -4.53 24.30 -7.67
C HIS A 670 -5.45 23.09 -7.79
N VAL A 671 -6.74 23.29 -7.63
CA VAL A 671 -7.76 22.25 -7.72
C VAL A 671 -8.54 22.43 -9.02
N ARG A 672 -8.70 21.32 -9.73
CA ARG A 672 -9.71 21.24 -10.79
C ARG A 672 -10.62 20.06 -10.51
N TYR A 673 -11.93 20.31 -10.49
CA TYR A 673 -12.90 19.26 -10.26
C TYR A 673 -13.97 19.19 -11.32
N LEU A 674 -14.42 17.97 -11.61
CA LEU A 674 -15.52 17.71 -12.52
C LEU A 674 -16.82 17.62 -11.76
N ASN A 675 -17.81 18.41 -12.18
CA ASN A 675 -19.22 18.20 -11.82
C ASN A 675 -19.80 17.07 -12.69
N SER A 676 -19.93 15.89 -12.13
CA SER A 676 -20.36 14.68 -12.87
C SER A 676 -21.84 14.68 -13.25
N THR A 677 -22.65 15.63 -12.73
CA THR A 677 -24.07 15.77 -13.11
C THR A 677 -24.26 16.68 -14.32
N GLN A 678 -23.31 17.58 -14.59
CA GLN A 678 -23.38 18.57 -15.67
C GLN A 678 -22.30 18.38 -16.73
N GLY A 679 -21.23 17.61 -16.45
CA GLY A 679 -20.10 17.46 -17.35
C GLY A 679 -19.21 18.71 -17.43
N THR A 680 -19.26 19.59 -16.44
CA THR A 680 -18.51 20.86 -16.40
C THR A 680 -17.34 20.79 -15.44
N TYR A 681 -16.29 21.56 -15.75
CA TYR A 681 -15.11 21.69 -14.89
C TYR A 681 -15.15 23.01 -14.13
N ASN A 682 -14.73 22.94 -12.87
CA ASN A 682 -14.51 24.10 -12.01
C ASN A 682 -13.06 24.10 -11.53
N ASP A 683 -12.47 25.28 -11.49
CA ASP A 683 -11.12 25.52 -10.96
C ASP A 683 -11.23 26.24 -9.59
N ASP A 684 -10.41 25.85 -8.61
CA ASP A 684 -10.34 26.44 -7.27
C ASP A 684 -8.91 26.36 -6.72
N GLU A 685 -8.68 26.92 -5.55
CA GLU A 685 -7.46 26.73 -4.77
C GLU A 685 -7.80 25.91 -3.51
N ALA A 686 -6.98 24.91 -3.20
CA ALA A 686 -7.04 24.21 -1.93
C ALA A 686 -5.97 24.74 -0.98
N ILE A 687 -6.40 25.26 0.17
CA ILE A 687 -5.54 25.80 1.22
C ILE A 687 -5.01 24.64 2.06
N VAL A 688 -4.01 23.94 1.54
CA VAL A 688 -3.47 22.68 2.09
C VAL A 688 -2.03 22.79 2.58
N LYS A 689 -1.46 24.00 2.60
CA LYS A 689 -0.15 24.23 3.20
C LYS A 689 -0.16 23.82 4.68
N GLY A 690 0.81 23.00 5.10
CA GLY A 690 0.90 22.47 6.46
C GLY A 690 0.20 21.15 6.70
N ILE A 691 -0.62 20.64 5.78
CA ILE A 691 -1.23 19.32 5.84
C ILE A 691 -0.14 18.25 5.75
N ARG A 692 -0.20 17.28 6.65
CA ARG A 692 0.78 16.20 6.80
C ARG A 692 0.37 14.93 6.08
N GLU A 693 1.36 14.10 5.77
CA GLU A 693 1.12 12.72 5.29
C GLU A 693 0.33 11.94 6.34
N ASN A 694 -0.59 11.11 5.87
CA ASN A 694 -1.56 10.40 6.70
C ASN A 694 -1.24 8.91 6.86
N GLY A 695 -1.86 8.25 7.85
CA GLY A 695 -1.90 6.80 7.98
C GLY A 695 -0.55 6.15 8.34
N THR A 696 0.38 6.92 8.91
CA THR A 696 1.65 6.43 9.44
C THR A 696 2.08 7.29 10.62
N PRO A 697 2.68 6.74 11.68
CA PRO A 697 3.22 7.54 12.77
C PRO A 697 4.44 8.34 12.29
N LEU A 698 4.46 9.65 12.56
CA LEU A 698 5.62 10.52 12.32
C LEU A 698 6.59 10.51 13.52
N THR A 699 6.17 9.96 14.64
CA THR A 699 7.01 9.68 15.80
C THR A 699 6.80 8.23 16.20
N ALA A 700 7.89 7.47 16.24
CA ALA A 700 7.87 6.08 16.70
C ALA A 700 9.15 5.76 17.47
N ALA A 701 9.03 4.96 18.52
CA ALA A 701 10.15 4.50 19.31
C ALA A 701 9.96 3.04 19.73
N ASN A 702 11.07 2.33 19.91
CA ASN A 702 11.09 0.96 20.41
C ASN A 702 12.21 0.82 21.44
N LEU A 703 11.92 0.06 22.50
CA LEU A 703 12.91 -0.52 23.39
C LEU A 703 12.63 -2.02 23.50
N GLY A 704 13.60 -2.83 23.11
CA GLY A 704 13.44 -4.27 22.97
C GLY A 704 14.55 -5.06 23.64
N LEU A 705 14.21 -6.21 24.24
CA LEU A 705 15.14 -7.20 24.75
C LEU A 705 15.00 -8.49 23.94
N SER A 706 16.14 -9.04 23.51
CA SER A 706 16.23 -10.30 22.76
C SER A 706 17.13 -11.27 23.50
N PHE A 707 16.58 -12.38 23.96
CA PHE A 707 17.32 -13.50 24.55
C PHE A 707 17.46 -14.64 23.55
N HIS A 708 18.66 -15.21 23.42
CA HIS A 708 18.94 -16.33 22.55
C HIS A 708 20.00 -17.26 23.13
N GLN A 709 19.60 -18.44 23.52
CA GLN A 709 20.51 -19.46 24.04
C GLN A 709 19.94 -20.87 23.84
N ALA A 710 20.83 -21.83 23.53
CA ALA A 710 20.51 -23.26 23.43
C ALA A 710 19.27 -23.57 22.55
N GLY A 711 19.08 -22.81 21.46
CA GLY A 711 17.94 -22.94 20.54
C GLY A 711 16.65 -22.28 21.05
N TRP A 712 16.62 -21.64 22.21
CA TRP A 712 15.58 -20.74 22.64
C TRP A 712 15.83 -19.34 22.08
N PHE A 713 14.75 -18.63 21.80
CA PHE A 713 14.74 -17.19 21.59
C PHE A 713 13.49 -16.60 22.23
N ILE A 714 13.65 -15.43 22.83
CA ILE A 714 12.56 -14.66 23.44
C ILE A 714 12.81 -13.21 23.10
N ASP A 715 11.83 -12.56 22.48
CA ASP A 715 11.87 -11.14 22.21
C ASP A 715 10.72 -10.45 22.93
N VAL A 716 10.99 -9.33 23.59
CA VAL A 716 9.99 -8.46 24.19
C VAL A 716 10.26 -7.03 23.70
N ASN A 717 9.26 -6.38 23.12
CA ASN A 717 9.38 -5.08 22.48
C ASN A 717 8.32 -4.12 22.98
N GLY A 718 8.74 -3.03 23.63
CA GLY A 718 7.88 -1.91 23.96
C GLY A 718 7.93 -0.87 22.85
N ASN A 719 6.80 -0.61 22.20
CA ASN A 719 6.66 0.31 21.10
C ASN A 719 5.81 1.51 21.48
N TYR A 720 6.23 2.71 21.10
CA TYR A 720 5.46 3.94 21.26
C TYR A 720 5.24 4.61 19.91
N TYR A 721 4.01 5.11 19.70
CA TYR A 721 3.62 5.75 18.44
C TYR A 721 2.85 7.03 18.73
N ASP A 722 3.13 8.08 17.96
CA ASP A 722 2.39 9.34 17.99
C ASP A 722 2.44 10.06 16.64
N ARG A 723 1.70 11.19 16.55
CA ARG A 723 1.61 12.03 15.38
C ARG A 723 1.14 11.28 14.14
N ILE A 724 0.05 10.50 14.32
CA ILE A 724 -0.64 9.77 13.25
C ILE A 724 -1.74 10.68 12.72
N TYR A 725 -1.54 11.28 11.55
CA TYR A 725 -2.52 12.17 10.93
C TYR A 725 -3.49 11.40 10.07
N LEU A 726 -4.76 11.89 9.98
CA LEU A 726 -5.79 11.28 9.15
C LEU A 726 -5.75 11.85 7.72
N GLY A 727 -6.30 11.09 6.77
CA GLY A 727 -6.52 11.60 5.42
C GLY A 727 -7.41 12.84 5.45
N TYR A 728 -6.98 13.92 4.83
CA TYR A 728 -7.74 15.16 4.83
C TYR A 728 -8.79 15.20 3.72
N SER A 729 -9.87 15.94 3.96
CA SER A 729 -10.84 16.30 2.92
C SER A 729 -10.39 17.59 2.24
N PRO A 730 -10.07 17.58 0.95
CA PRO A 730 -9.67 18.82 0.26
C PRO A 730 -10.83 19.82 0.20
N TYR A 731 -12.08 19.38 0.17
CA TYR A 731 -13.25 20.25 0.09
C TYR A 731 -13.33 21.25 1.24
N TYR A 732 -13.07 20.87 2.47
CA TYR A 732 -13.05 21.81 3.61
C TYR A 732 -12.01 22.91 3.49
N ARG A 733 -11.13 22.79 2.51
CA ARG A 733 -9.97 23.66 2.29
C ARG A 733 -10.03 24.36 0.94
N TYR A 734 -11.15 24.23 0.20
CA TYR A 734 -11.37 25.01 -1.02
C TYR A 734 -11.59 26.47 -0.66
N ALA A 735 -10.91 27.37 -1.36
CA ALA A 735 -11.04 28.81 -1.16
C ALA A 735 -12.48 29.29 -1.30
N SER A 736 -13.21 28.75 -2.29
CA SER A 736 -14.64 29.04 -2.49
C SER A 736 -15.51 28.59 -1.29
N ALA A 737 -15.27 27.40 -0.76
CA ALA A 737 -16.00 26.87 0.39
C ALA A 737 -15.70 27.69 1.67
N LEU A 738 -14.44 28.03 1.91
CA LEU A 738 -14.04 28.86 3.05
C LEU A 738 -14.64 30.27 2.97
N LYS A 739 -14.68 30.86 1.77
CA LYS A 739 -15.32 32.15 1.53
C LYS A 739 -16.83 32.09 1.77
N ALA A 740 -17.50 31.02 1.33
CA ALA A 740 -18.94 30.86 1.48
C ALA A 740 -19.39 30.83 2.96
N ILE A 741 -18.56 30.36 3.87
CA ILE A 741 -18.82 30.34 5.32
C ILE A 741 -18.19 31.50 6.08
N GLY A 742 -17.60 32.47 5.39
CA GLY A 742 -16.95 33.63 6.00
C GLY A 742 -15.69 33.28 6.81
N ALA A 743 -15.03 32.16 6.53
CA ALA A 743 -13.84 31.69 7.23
C ALA A 743 -12.58 32.45 6.79
N THR A 744 -12.54 33.76 7.06
CA THR A 744 -11.41 34.64 6.79
C THR A 744 -11.09 35.49 8.01
N ASP A 745 -9.79 35.78 8.23
CA ASP A 745 -9.35 36.69 9.27
C ASP A 745 -9.51 38.18 8.84
N ALA A 746 -9.26 39.09 9.74
CA ALA A 746 -9.34 40.54 9.47
C ALA A 746 -8.37 41.05 8.39
N LYS A 747 -7.36 40.24 8.00
CA LYS A 747 -6.39 40.52 6.94
C LYS A 747 -6.76 39.86 5.62
N GLY A 748 -7.91 39.11 5.57
CA GLY A 748 -8.36 38.39 4.38
C GLY A 748 -7.72 37.02 4.17
N ASN A 749 -6.93 36.51 5.13
CA ASN A 749 -6.40 35.14 5.04
C ASN A 749 -7.45 34.13 5.42
N TYR A 750 -7.46 32.97 4.75
CA TYR A 750 -8.38 31.90 5.05
C TYR A 750 -8.08 31.24 6.41
N ILE A 751 -9.11 31.03 7.21
CA ILE A 751 -9.07 30.27 8.46
C ILE A 751 -9.42 28.82 8.14
N VAL A 752 -8.44 27.92 8.20
CA VAL A 752 -8.59 26.51 7.85
C VAL A 752 -8.60 25.66 9.10
N SER A 753 -9.54 24.72 9.19
CA SER A 753 -9.57 23.73 10.27
C SER A 753 -8.30 22.88 10.25
N PRO A 754 -7.69 22.62 11.44
CA PRO A 754 -6.54 21.72 11.53
C PRO A 754 -6.89 20.33 10.98
N GLN A 755 -5.88 19.67 10.44
CA GLN A 755 -6.00 18.25 10.05
C GLN A 755 -6.22 17.37 11.27
N ASP A 756 -7.17 16.44 11.20
CA ASP A 756 -7.44 15.50 12.27
C ASP A 756 -6.23 14.61 12.55
N LYS A 757 -6.01 14.34 13.85
CA LYS A 757 -4.92 13.52 14.37
C LYS A 757 -5.49 12.30 15.10
N GLY A 758 -4.99 11.11 14.76
CA GLY A 758 -5.29 9.89 15.48
C GLY A 758 -4.60 9.84 16.85
N LYS A 759 -5.21 9.12 17.78
CA LYS A 759 -4.64 8.88 19.09
C LYS A 759 -3.47 7.91 18.97
N GLY A 760 -2.28 8.30 19.41
CA GLY A 760 -1.12 7.46 19.58
C GLY A 760 -1.16 6.66 20.90
N GLY A 761 -0.10 5.92 21.18
CA GLY A 761 0.00 5.17 22.43
C GLY A 761 1.14 4.15 22.45
N PHE A 762 1.16 3.38 23.51
CA PHE A 762 2.15 2.36 23.80
C PHE A 762 1.59 0.96 23.51
N MET A 763 2.41 0.12 22.88
CA MET A 763 2.14 -1.31 22.63
C MET A 763 3.28 -2.16 23.16
N LEU A 764 2.96 -3.33 23.70
CA LEU A 764 3.91 -4.35 24.11
C LEU A 764 3.72 -5.58 23.24
N ASP A 765 4.79 -6.01 22.57
CA ASP A 765 4.81 -7.20 21.73
C ASP A 765 5.82 -8.20 22.29
N ALA A 766 5.55 -9.49 22.16
CA ALA A 766 6.49 -10.52 22.58
C ALA A 766 6.47 -11.72 21.63
N SER A 767 7.61 -12.38 21.51
CA SER A 767 7.71 -13.67 20.85
C SER A 767 8.58 -14.62 21.65
N ILE A 768 8.24 -15.90 21.60
CA ILE A 768 9.02 -16.99 22.17
C ILE A 768 9.08 -18.15 21.19
N GLY A 769 10.24 -18.73 21.05
CA GLY A 769 10.42 -19.89 20.21
C GLY A 769 11.53 -20.80 20.66
N LYS A 770 11.47 -22.02 20.11
CA LYS A 770 12.43 -23.09 20.35
C LYS A 770 12.74 -23.82 19.06
N SER A 771 14.02 -23.94 18.76
CA SER A 771 14.52 -24.82 17.70
C SER A 771 15.17 -26.06 18.30
N ILE A 772 14.73 -27.24 17.87
CA ILE A 772 15.21 -28.54 18.31
C ILE A 772 15.86 -29.26 17.13
N ARG A 773 17.14 -29.53 17.26
CA ARG A 773 17.89 -30.29 16.25
C ARG A 773 17.59 -31.78 16.43
N LEU A 774 17.05 -32.40 15.40
CA LEU A 774 16.75 -33.83 15.32
C LEU A 774 17.82 -34.54 14.46
N LYS A 775 17.84 -35.88 14.47
CA LYS A 775 18.77 -36.67 13.64
C LYS A 775 18.66 -36.34 12.14
N LYS A 776 17.45 -36.06 11.64
CA LYS A 776 17.19 -35.78 10.22
C LYS A 776 16.53 -34.41 9.99
N GLY A 777 16.92 -33.38 10.72
CA GLY A 777 16.38 -32.05 10.49
C GLY A 777 16.21 -31.21 11.73
N THR A 778 15.46 -30.11 11.61
CA THR A 778 15.20 -29.18 12.69
C THR A 778 13.71 -28.96 12.85
N LEU A 779 13.20 -29.15 14.06
CA LEU A 779 11.83 -28.81 14.45
C LEU A 779 11.86 -27.47 15.18
N SER A 780 11.01 -26.54 14.76
CA SER A 780 10.92 -25.20 15.34
C SER A 780 9.50 -24.90 15.78
N PHE A 781 9.38 -24.34 16.97
CA PHE A 781 8.13 -23.79 17.52
C PHE A 781 8.32 -22.28 17.68
N ASN A 782 7.29 -21.52 17.34
CA ASN A 782 7.29 -20.07 17.52
C ASN A 782 5.90 -19.58 17.90
N LEU A 783 5.79 -18.90 19.04
CA LEU A 783 4.62 -18.17 19.47
C LEU A 783 4.95 -16.68 19.43
N MET A 784 4.18 -15.91 18.70
CA MET A 784 4.28 -14.46 18.65
C MET A 784 2.95 -13.86 19.08
N VAL A 785 3.01 -12.87 19.97
CA VAL A 785 1.85 -12.12 20.45
C VAL A 785 2.11 -10.64 20.28
N THR A 786 1.19 -9.97 19.61
CA THR A 786 1.22 -8.53 19.43
C THR A 786 0.18 -7.87 20.33
N ASN A 787 0.51 -6.69 20.82
CA ASN A 787 -0.34 -5.88 21.68
C ASN A 787 -0.81 -6.65 22.93
N LEU A 788 0.14 -7.17 23.72
CA LEU A 788 -0.12 -7.89 24.97
C LEU A 788 -0.99 -7.11 25.94
N LEU A 789 -0.92 -5.77 25.91
CA LEU A 789 -1.68 -4.88 26.79
C LEU A 789 -3.11 -4.64 26.27
N ASN A 790 -3.50 -5.23 25.14
CA ASN A 790 -4.81 -5.08 24.52
C ASN A 790 -5.23 -3.60 24.31
N ASN A 791 -4.29 -2.73 23.99
CA ASN A 791 -4.57 -1.31 23.78
C ASN A 791 -5.19 -1.07 22.41
N GLN A 792 -6.50 -1.15 22.30
CA GLN A 792 -7.26 -0.89 21.08
C GLN A 792 -7.55 0.61 20.83
N LYS A 793 -7.13 1.50 21.72
CA LYS A 793 -7.42 2.94 21.61
C LYS A 793 -6.49 3.67 20.62
N ILE A 794 -5.42 3.02 20.17
CA ILE A 794 -4.50 3.57 19.17
C ILE A 794 -5.20 3.57 17.81
N ILE A 795 -5.14 4.70 17.12
CA ILE A 795 -5.71 4.88 15.78
C ILE A 795 -4.59 4.70 14.76
N THR A 796 -4.73 3.71 13.88
CA THR A 796 -3.74 3.39 12.84
C THR A 796 -3.90 4.23 11.58
N GLY A 797 -5.06 4.88 11.41
CA GLY A 797 -5.39 5.72 10.26
C GLY A 797 -6.87 6.04 10.22
N GLY A 798 -7.30 6.57 9.11
CA GLY A 798 -8.67 7.04 8.88
C GLY A 798 -8.66 8.27 7.98
N TYR A 799 -9.80 8.91 7.86
CA TYR A 799 -9.95 10.08 7.01
C TYR A 799 -11.08 11.01 7.48
N GLU A 800 -10.92 12.29 7.23
CA GLU A 800 -11.96 13.30 7.34
C GLU A 800 -13.06 12.98 6.31
N GLN A 801 -14.32 13.11 6.70
CA GLN A 801 -15.43 12.90 5.76
C GLN A 801 -15.49 14.04 4.74
N SER A 802 -15.88 13.75 3.51
CA SER A 802 -15.92 14.77 2.43
C SER A 802 -17.13 15.71 2.50
N ARG A 803 -18.13 15.42 3.33
CA ARG A 803 -19.31 16.25 3.49
C ARG A 803 -19.07 17.40 4.46
N SER A 804 -19.74 18.54 4.24
CA SER A 804 -19.65 19.71 5.11
C SER A 804 -20.70 19.69 6.25
N ASP A 805 -20.44 20.49 7.29
CA ASP A 805 -21.38 20.70 8.42
C ASP A 805 -22.60 21.55 8.05
N TYR A 806 -22.66 22.02 6.82
CA TYR A 806 -23.73 22.81 6.26
C TYR A 806 -24.08 22.31 4.84
N SER A 807 -25.25 22.69 4.35
CA SER A 807 -25.64 22.56 2.95
C SER A 807 -25.74 23.95 2.32
N ILE A 808 -25.35 24.06 1.05
CA ILE A 808 -25.54 25.26 0.26
C ILE A 808 -26.91 25.17 -0.43
N LYS A 809 -27.74 26.19 -0.26
CA LYS A 809 -29.05 26.31 -0.92
C LYS A 809 -28.88 26.87 -2.33
N THR A 810 -29.93 26.78 -3.14
CA THR A 810 -29.97 27.29 -4.52
C THR A 810 -29.73 28.82 -4.60
N ASP A 811 -30.07 29.54 -3.54
CA ASP A 811 -29.83 30.98 -3.43
C ASP A 811 -28.41 31.35 -2.94
N GLY A 812 -27.52 30.36 -2.76
CA GLY A 812 -26.16 30.52 -2.27
C GLY A 812 -26.04 30.68 -0.76
N THR A 813 -27.15 30.67 0.00
CA THR A 813 -27.11 30.70 1.47
C THR A 813 -26.77 29.32 2.04
N THR A 814 -26.15 29.31 3.24
CA THR A 814 -25.84 28.05 3.94
C THR A 814 -26.92 27.68 4.95
N SER A 815 -27.15 26.40 5.14
CA SER A 815 -28.00 25.85 6.20
C SER A 815 -27.21 24.81 6.99
N ASP A 816 -27.08 25.03 8.30
CA ASP A 816 -26.35 24.09 9.18
C ASP A 816 -27.03 22.73 9.24
N ARG A 817 -26.21 21.70 9.41
CA ARG A 817 -26.64 20.33 9.70
C ARG A 817 -26.52 20.05 11.19
N THR A 818 -27.40 19.22 11.74
CA THR A 818 -27.29 18.71 13.12
C THR A 818 -26.05 17.83 13.26
N TYR A 819 -25.84 16.90 12.32
CA TYR A 819 -24.66 16.05 12.27
C TYR A 819 -23.44 16.84 11.83
N ARG A 820 -22.36 16.75 12.64
CA ARG A 820 -21.08 17.44 12.39
C ARG A 820 -20.06 16.51 11.75
N PHE A 821 -19.91 16.59 10.44
CA PHE A 821 -18.93 15.80 9.69
C PHE A 821 -17.48 16.13 10.11
N SER A 822 -17.20 17.41 10.39
CA SER A 822 -15.89 17.87 10.85
C SER A 822 -15.48 17.31 12.21
N LYS A 823 -16.44 16.80 13.01
CA LYS A 823 -16.21 16.20 14.34
C LYS A 823 -16.28 14.68 14.33
N ASN A 824 -16.59 14.09 13.19
CA ASN A 824 -16.83 12.66 13.04
C ASN A 824 -15.98 12.05 11.92
N PRO A 825 -14.64 12.06 12.01
CA PRO A 825 -13.81 11.37 11.03
C PRO A 825 -14.07 9.87 11.06
N LYS A 826 -13.83 9.20 9.94
CA LYS A 826 -13.83 7.74 9.86
C LYS A 826 -12.46 7.22 10.28
N LEU A 827 -12.42 6.24 11.17
CA LEU A 827 -11.21 5.78 11.87
C LEU A 827 -10.98 4.28 11.67
N TYR A 828 -9.70 3.90 11.76
CA TYR A 828 -9.26 2.53 11.96
C TYR A 828 -8.47 2.43 13.26
N HIS A 829 -8.80 1.46 14.10
CA HIS A 829 -8.09 1.18 15.33
C HIS A 829 -7.12 0.00 15.16
N VAL A 830 -6.07 -0.02 15.96
CA VAL A 830 -5.17 -1.15 16.05
C VAL A 830 -5.91 -2.39 16.57
N TYR A 831 -5.51 -3.56 16.15
CA TYR A 831 -6.03 -4.81 16.71
C TYR A 831 -5.68 -4.91 18.20
N GLY A 832 -6.56 -5.50 18.98
CA GLY A 832 -6.26 -5.93 20.35
C GLY A 832 -5.20 -7.03 20.37
N THR A 833 -5.08 -7.70 21.48
CA THR A 833 -4.15 -8.82 21.63
C THR A 833 -4.41 -9.87 20.56
N ASN A 834 -3.41 -10.09 19.70
CA ASN A 834 -3.46 -11.08 18.65
C ASN A 834 -2.15 -11.86 18.58
N GLY A 835 -2.22 -13.07 18.11
CA GLY A 835 -1.06 -13.94 18.11
C GLY A 835 -1.05 -14.96 16.99
N MET A 836 0.08 -15.63 16.88
CA MET A 836 0.28 -16.75 15.95
C MET A 836 1.21 -17.78 16.59
N LEU A 837 0.76 -19.02 16.61
CA LEU A 837 1.57 -20.20 16.94
C LEU A 837 1.96 -20.89 15.65
N GLN A 838 3.24 -21.10 15.43
CA GLN A 838 3.79 -21.79 14.27
C GLN A 838 4.64 -22.97 14.69
N VAL A 839 4.49 -24.06 13.97
CA VAL A 839 5.37 -25.24 14.04
C VAL A 839 5.94 -25.47 12.64
N ALA A 840 7.26 -25.62 12.55
CA ALA A 840 7.93 -25.86 11.27
C ALA A 840 8.96 -27.01 11.41
N TYR A 841 9.00 -27.87 10.42
CA TYR A 841 9.97 -28.96 10.30
C TYR A 841 10.74 -28.83 8.98
N ARG A 842 12.06 -28.78 9.08
CA ARG A 842 13.00 -28.69 7.94
C ARG A 842 13.94 -29.87 7.96
N PHE A 843 14.13 -30.55 6.80
CA PHE A 843 15.03 -31.68 6.63
C PHE A 843 15.61 -31.76 5.23
#